data_314a971e3485df66bcc7fff2cef74b92
#
_entry.id   314a971e3485df66bcc7fff2cef74b92
#
_cell.length_a   1.000
_cell.length_b   1.000
_cell.length_c   1.000
_cell.angle_alpha   90.00
_cell.angle_beta   90.00
_cell.angle_gamma   90.00
#
_symmetry.space_group_name_H-M   'P 1'
#
loop_
_entity.id
_entity.type
_entity.pdbx_description
1 polymer ?
#
loop_
_entity_poly.entity_id
_entity_poly.type
_entity_poly.pdbx_seq_one_letter_code
_entity_poly.pdbx_strand_id
1 'polypeptide(L)'
;DENNLLLISDFNSLITENISDQPAPFIYEKIGTKYNNYFVDEFQDTSELQWKNLIPLTSHAVTSEELNDDGGNLFLVGDPKQSIYRWRGANPETFTNLKTINPFFIKPKTNKLGTNYRSFSKIVDFNNQFFTNNSKLLNIEEIDSVYGKLDQNFLKKKTGGHISINFINPENKDYNERSAEKVLEIIKQKEKQGFNLSDIAILCRTNKECNLISTSLIDNNIKVNSEELLALSESKEVLFLIDVIRLILNKNDLNAKKNILKFISIKQAKNNKYEFIKKEMKLPASKIFDKLLNINYERVSSLELYSACEKIISSVSFLDDSKMQVSFLLDEIYNFSFSKNSFLQSFVDYWDIKKEKLKVNLIEETNAVKVLTIHKSKGLEFPIVILPYFDFNLKKPDENIWVNFSEKEINGNFLVKYNESLRFFSDSMNQRMKLYDNQMKLDNLNVMYVSLSRCILENHIICEEKELNEDSSGGLLKSYITKRFSQEKTFYKIGKSEYKPELSSKKLKKLKLIDLKSGKNHNSLNKYYNSDKRLSSNFGNIFHNIMSEIEYKHQSDYVINDYFNRGIINKKEKSQIKNSADLIMNHSCLQRFFSKKNIVYNEREVFIPPDKVIIPDKTVFTSKKDVFILDYKTGKRIKAHQNQI
;
A
#
# COMPACT_ATOMS: atom_id res chain seq x y z
N ASP A 1 -9.27 -21.06 2.80
CA ASP A 1 -8.94 -22.07 3.71
C ASP A 1 -8.09 -23.21 3.16
N GLU A 2 -8.18 -23.56 1.87
CA GLU A 2 -7.29 -24.56 1.24
C GLU A 2 -5.79 -24.18 1.28
N ASN A 3 -5.46 -22.92 1.49
CA ASN A 3 -4.09 -22.40 1.53
C ASN A 3 -3.62 -21.97 2.93
N ASN A 4 -4.37 -22.24 3.99
CA ASN A 4 -4.10 -21.76 5.35
C ASN A 4 -3.87 -20.22 5.43
N LEU A 5 -4.58 -19.46 4.58
CA LEU A 5 -4.51 -18.01 4.53
C LEU A 5 -5.75 -17.41 5.20
N LEU A 6 -5.51 -16.53 6.16
CA LEU A 6 -6.55 -15.72 6.81
C LEU A 6 -6.49 -14.30 6.24
N LEU A 7 -7.61 -13.82 5.70
CA LEU A 7 -7.69 -12.44 5.20
C LEU A 7 -7.75 -11.46 6.38
N ILE A 8 -7.07 -10.33 6.24
CA ILE A 8 -7.09 -9.27 7.28
C ILE A 8 -8.53 -8.78 7.53
N SER A 9 -9.38 -8.76 6.51
CA SER A 9 -10.81 -8.43 6.62
C SER A 9 -11.55 -9.35 7.58
N ASP A 10 -11.16 -10.62 7.67
CA ASP A 10 -11.88 -11.65 8.43
C ASP A 10 -11.54 -11.61 9.92
N PHE A 11 -10.42 -10.98 10.31
CA PHE A 11 -10.02 -10.89 11.72
C PHE A 11 -11.10 -10.30 12.62
N ASN A 12 -11.71 -9.18 12.21
CA ASN A 12 -12.74 -8.54 13.00
C ASN A 12 -14.00 -9.41 13.13
N SER A 13 -14.38 -10.11 12.07
CA SER A 13 -15.54 -11.03 12.08
C SER A 13 -15.28 -12.23 12.99
N LEU A 14 -14.10 -12.84 12.88
CA LEU A 14 -13.69 -13.95 13.73
C LEU A 14 -13.61 -13.56 15.22
N ILE A 15 -13.11 -12.35 15.50
CA ILE A 15 -13.12 -11.82 16.87
C ILE A 15 -14.57 -11.68 17.34
N THR A 16 -15.45 -11.07 16.53
CA THR A 16 -16.88 -10.89 16.90
C THR A 16 -17.55 -12.25 17.16
N GLU A 17 -17.37 -13.23 16.29
CA GLU A 17 -17.94 -14.57 16.43
C GLU A 17 -17.48 -15.27 17.72
N ASN A 18 -16.19 -15.15 18.05
CA ASN A 18 -15.66 -15.76 19.28
C ASN A 18 -16.03 -15.01 20.56
N ILE A 19 -16.45 -13.74 20.45
CA ILE A 19 -16.80 -12.90 21.61
C ILE A 19 -18.31 -12.92 21.88
N SER A 20 -19.14 -12.99 20.81
CA SER A 20 -20.61 -12.88 20.93
C SER A 20 -21.25 -13.97 21.78
N ASP A 21 -20.65 -15.15 21.85
CA ASP A 21 -21.18 -16.29 22.58
C ASP A 21 -20.76 -16.34 24.05
N GLN A 22 -19.90 -15.41 24.51
CA GLN A 22 -19.39 -15.37 25.88
C GLN A 22 -19.61 -13.98 26.50
N PRO A 23 -20.28 -13.87 27.68
CA PRO A 23 -20.51 -12.58 28.33
C PRO A 23 -19.25 -11.82 28.71
N ALA A 24 -18.15 -12.53 28.97
CA ALA A 24 -16.79 -11.96 29.17
C ALA A 24 -15.76 -12.95 28.66
N PRO A 25 -15.33 -12.85 27.40
CA PRO A 25 -14.30 -13.72 26.86
C PRO A 25 -13.01 -13.64 27.69
N PHE A 26 -12.46 -14.79 28.07
CA PHE A 26 -11.23 -14.89 28.89
C PHE A 26 -10.08 -13.97 28.41
N ILE A 27 -9.97 -13.74 27.12
CA ILE A 27 -8.96 -12.84 26.56
C ILE A 27 -9.20 -11.38 26.98
N TYR A 28 -10.46 -10.96 27.09
CA TYR A 28 -10.82 -9.60 27.50
C TYR A 28 -10.68 -9.40 29.00
N GLU A 29 -10.99 -10.41 29.83
CA GLU A 29 -10.67 -10.37 31.24
C GLU A 29 -9.18 -10.21 31.47
N LYS A 30 -8.36 -10.98 30.73
CA LYS A 30 -6.91 -10.91 30.83
C LYS A 30 -6.32 -9.57 30.39
N ILE A 31 -6.86 -8.95 29.33
CA ILE A 31 -6.46 -7.61 28.86
C ILE A 31 -7.04 -6.54 29.78
N GLY A 32 -8.31 -6.64 30.17
CA GLY A 32 -9.00 -5.68 31.02
C GLY A 32 -8.40 -5.55 32.42
N THR A 33 -7.90 -6.62 33.02
CA THR A 33 -7.14 -6.56 34.28
C THR A 33 -5.80 -5.87 34.16
N LYS A 34 -5.28 -5.67 32.92
CA LYS A 34 -4.00 -5.04 32.66
C LYS A 34 -4.11 -3.54 32.32
N TYR A 35 -5.19 -3.12 31.67
CA TYR A 35 -5.38 -1.75 31.17
C TYR A 35 -6.70 -1.18 31.66
N ASN A 36 -6.63 -0.10 32.45
CA ASN A 36 -7.80 0.61 32.97
C ASN A 36 -8.12 1.88 32.19
N ASN A 37 -7.16 2.42 31.42
CA ASN A 37 -7.34 3.66 30.68
C ASN A 37 -7.17 3.41 29.19
N TYR A 38 -8.19 3.76 28.41
CA TYR A 38 -8.21 3.62 26.96
C TYR A 38 -8.30 4.98 26.31
N PHE A 39 -7.36 5.26 25.40
CA PHE A 39 -7.30 6.47 24.59
C PHE A 39 -7.38 6.06 23.13
N VAL A 40 -8.45 6.46 22.45
CA VAL A 40 -8.65 6.17 21.02
C VAL A 40 -8.65 7.48 20.26
N ASP A 41 -7.65 7.67 19.40
CA ASP A 41 -7.54 8.81 18.51
C ASP A 41 -8.13 8.48 17.13
N GLU A 42 -8.47 9.51 16.34
CA GLU A 42 -9.08 9.38 15.02
C GLU A 42 -10.30 8.44 14.99
N PHE A 43 -11.13 8.50 16.04
CA PHE A 43 -12.23 7.55 16.25
C PHE A 43 -13.24 7.51 15.10
N GLN A 44 -13.38 8.59 14.31
CA GLN A 44 -14.25 8.65 13.12
C GLN A 44 -13.83 7.66 12.02
N ASP A 45 -12.62 7.10 12.10
CA ASP A 45 -12.13 6.08 11.14
C ASP A 45 -12.36 4.65 11.63
N THR A 46 -12.94 4.48 12.84
CA THR A 46 -13.26 3.18 13.41
C THR A 46 -14.49 2.61 12.71
N SER A 47 -14.43 1.33 12.29
CA SER A 47 -15.59 0.64 11.73
C SER A 47 -16.56 0.22 12.84
N GLU A 48 -17.84 0.03 12.48
CA GLU A 48 -18.85 -0.44 13.42
C GLU A 48 -18.47 -1.78 14.06
N LEU A 49 -17.90 -2.68 13.27
CA LEU A 49 -17.47 -4.00 13.75
C LEU A 49 -16.28 -3.89 14.72
N GLN A 50 -15.31 -3.04 14.42
CA GLN A 50 -14.19 -2.76 15.34
C GLN A 50 -14.68 -2.17 16.65
N TRP A 51 -15.63 -1.23 16.58
CA TRP A 51 -16.22 -0.65 17.78
C TRP A 51 -16.98 -1.69 18.61
N LYS A 52 -17.81 -2.53 17.99
CA LYS A 52 -18.49 -3.64 18.67
C LYS A 52 -17.51 -4.56 19.39
N ASN A 53 -16.36 -4.83 18.82
CA ASN A 53 -15.32 -5.64 19.44
C ASN A 53 -14.62 -4.92 20.61
N LEU A 54 -14.55 -3.60 20.61
CA LEU A 54 -13.93 -2.82 21.69
C LEU A 54 -14.88 -2.55 22.87
N ILE A 55 -16.19 -2.52 22.63
CA ILE A 55 -17.17 -2.23 23.68
C ILE A 55 -17.01 -3.13 24.91
N PRO A 56 -16.91 -4.46 24.82
CA PRO A 56 -16.80 -5.31 26.03
C PRO A 56 -15.56 -4.99 26.85
N LEU A 57 -14.43 -4.73 26.18
CA LEU A 57 -13.16 -4.39 26.81
C LEU A 57 -13.20 -3.02 27.50
N THR A 58 -13.72 -2.02 26.80
CA THR A 58 -13.84 -0.66 27.33
C THR A 58 -14.93 -0.51 28.38
N SER A 59 -16.02 -1.31 28.28
CA SER A 59 -17.08 -1.38 29.32
C SER A 59 -16.49 -1.83 30.63
N HIS A 60 -15.66 -2.87 30.64
CA HIS A 60 -15.02 -3.35 31.87
C HIS A 60 -14.21 -2.23 32.54
N ALA A 61 -13.39 -1.48 31.76
CA ALA A 61 -12.59 -0.38 32.33
C ALA A 61 -13.46 0.74 32.90
N VAL A 62 -14.55 1.10 32.23
CA VAL A 62 -15.42 2.22 32.63
C VAL A 62 -16.36 1.84 33.79
N THR A 63 -16.71 0.54 33.96
CA THR A 63 -17.66 0.08 34.98
C THR A 63 -16.99 -0.56 36.20
N SER A 64 -15.69 -0.89 36.12
CA SER A 64 -14.97 -1.44 37.27
C SER A 64 -14.73 -0.36 38.33
N GLU A 65 -15.33 -0.52 39.50
CA GLU A 65 -14.97 0.22 40.70
C GLU A 65 -13.77 -0.47 41.34
N GLU A 66 -12.57 0.14 41.25
CA GLU A 66 -11.44 -0.33 42.02
C GLU A 66 -11.60 0.01 43.50
N LEU A 67 -11.08 -0.85 44.38
CA LEU A 67 -11.13 -0.72 45.84
C LEU A 67 -10.57 0.61 46.39
N ASN A 68 -9.94 1.44 45.53
CA ASN A 68 -9.29 2.71 45.84
C ASN A 68 -9.89 3.93 45.11
N ASP A 69 -11.12 3.89 44.63
CA ASP A 69 -11.85 5.01 44.00
C ASP A 69 -11.32 5.50 42.63
N ASP A 70 -10.34 4.86 42.06
CA ASP A 70 -9.78 5.21 40.74
C ASP A 70 -10.37 4.30 39.67
N GLY A 71 -11.63 4.52 39.28
CA GLY A 71 -12.26 3.86 38.13
C GLY A 71 -11.48 4.09 36.83
N GLY A 72 -11.58 3.15 35.86
CA GLY A 72 -10.91 3.28 34.56
C GLY A 72 -11.53 4.36 33.68
N ASN A 73 -10.81 4.78 32.64
CA ASN A 73 -11.23 5.87 31.75
C ASN A 73 -11.27 5.41 30.29
N LEU A 74 -12.28 5.88 29.57
CA LEU A 74 -12.33 5.81 28.11
C LEU A 74 -12.37 7.22 27.55
N PHE A 75 -11.35 7.56 26.75
CA PHE A 75 -11.21 8.86 26.10
C PHE A 75 -11.19 8.66 24.58
N LEU A 76 -12.22 9.16 23.90
CA LEU A 76 -12.38 9.08 22.45
C LEU A 76 -12.17 10.47 21.84
N VAL A 77 -11.29 10.57 20.86
CA VAL A 77 -11.02 11.82 20.11
C VAL A 77 -11.26 11.56 18.63
N GLY A 78 -11.94 12.51 17.98
CA GLY A 78 -12.20 12.40 16.55
C GLY A 78 -12.79 13.68 15.96
N ASP A 79 -12.81 13.75 14.66
CA ASP A 79 -13.42 14.81 13.87
C ASP A 79 -14.19 14.20 12.68
N PRO A 80 -15.53 14.20 12.69
CA PRO A 80 -16.34 13.64 11.60
C PRO A 80 -16.00 14.23 10.22
N LYS A 81 -15.51 15.47 10.17
CA LYS A 81 -15.08 16.17 8.96
C LYS A 81 -13.81 15.57 8.34
N GLN A 82 -13.06 14.78 9.11
CA GLN A 82 -11.84 14.10 8.65
C GLN A 82 -12.05 12.61 8.35
N SER A 83 -13.28 12.13 8.37
CA SER A 83 -13.61 10.77 7.98
C SER A 83 -13.57 10.62 6.46
N ILE A 84 -12.53 9.98 5.94
CA ILE A 84 -12.29 9.75 4.51
C ILE A 84 -12.03 8.27 4.17
N TYR A 85 -12.34 7.37 5.11
CA TYR A 85 -12.10 5.92 4.98
C TYR A 85 -13.39 5.08 5.04
N ARG A 86 -14.56 5.65 4.68
CA ARG A 86 -15.83 4.91 4.62
C ARG A 86 -15.73 3.66 3.72
N TRP A 87 -14.99 3.74 2.63
CA TRP A 87 -14.70 2.62 1.74
C TRP A 87 -13.90 1.47 2.40
N ARG A 88 -13.30 1.71 3.57
CA ARG A 88 -12.68 0.70 4.45
C ARG A 88 -13.57 0.29 5.62
N GLY A 89 -14.83 0.73 5.63
CA GLY A 89 -15.79 0.44 6.68
C GLY A 89 -15.82 1.43 7.83
N ALA A 90 -15.08 2.55 7.76
CA ALA A 90 -15.18 3.63 8.75
C ALA A 90 -16.63 4.16 8.81
N ASN A 91 -17.12 4.40 10.01
CA ASN A 91 -18.47 4.89 10.25
C ASN A 91 -18.43 6.10 11.18
N PRO A 92 -18.37 7.34 10.64
CA PRO A 92 -18.35 8.56 11.46
C PRO A 92 -19.64 8.78 12.25
N GLU A 93 -20.76 8.22 11.78
CA GLU A 93 -22.05 8.28 12.48
C GLU A 93 -21.97 7.58 13.85
N THR A 94 -21.16 6.53 13.96
CA THR A 94 -20.90 5.87 15.25
C THR A 94 -20.38 6.89 16.28
N PHE A 95 -19.41 7.74 15.89
CA PHE A 95 -18.85 8.75 16.77
C PHE A 95 -19.87 9.86 17.16
N THR A 96 -20.61 10.36 16.17
CA THR A 96 -21.60 11.43 16.41
C THR A 96 -22.77 10.94 17.26
N ASN A 97 -23.16 9.69 17.11
CA ASN A 97 -24.29 9.09 17.79
C ASN A 97 -23.97 8.62 19.23
N LEU A 98 -22.70 8.55 19.64
CA LEU A 98 -22.33 8.18 21.02
C LEU A 98 -22.94 9.07 22.10
N LYS A 99 -23.39 10.26 21.75
CA LYS A 99 -24.11 11.16 22.65
C LYS A 99 -25.52 10.68 22.98
N THR A 100 -26.18 10.02 22.04
CA THR A 100 -27.57 9.57 22.09
C THR A 100 -27.68 8.07 22.25
N ILE A 101 -26.80 7.33 21.57
CA ILE A 101 -26.73 5.86 21.60
C ILE A 101 -25.45 5.47 22.31
N ASN A 102 -25.50 5.51 23.64
CA ASN A 102 -24.34 5.18 24.47
C ASN A 102 -24.42 3.68 24.87
N PRO A 103 -23.40 2.87 24.55
CA PRO A 103 -23.35 1.46 24.92
C PRO A 103 -23.02 1.26 26.41
N PHE A 104 -22.63 2.33 27.12
CA PHE A 104 -22.24 2.29 28.53
C PHE A 104 -23.35 2.85 29.42
N PHE A 105 -23.46 2.38 30.65
CA PHE A 105 -24.40 2.91 31.62
C PHE A 105 -24.05 4.30 32.17
N ILE A 106 -22.80 4.75 31.91
CA ILE A 106 -22.26 6.03 32.37
C ILE A 106 -22.46 7.09 31.31
N LYS A 107 -22.99 8.27 31.66
CA LYS A 107 -23.20 9.37 30.72
C LYS A 107 -21.84 9.96 30.25
N PRO A 108 -21.58 10.04 28.93
CA PRO A 108 -20.32 10.59 28.44
C PRO A 108 -20.24 12.11 28.65
N LYS A 109 -19.05 12.59 29.03
CA LYS A 109 -18.73 14.01 29.04
C LYS A 109 -18.19 14.40 27.68
N THR A 110 -18.86 15.33 26.99
CA THR A 110 -18.47 15.77 25.64
C THR A 110 -17.79 17.12 25.72
N ASN A 111 -16.59 17.24 25.16
CA ASN A 111 -15.86 18.50 25.05
C ASN A 111 -15.60 18.81 23.56
N LYS A 112 -15.77 20.07 23.16
CA LYS A 112 -15.46 20.53 21.80
C LYS A 112 -14.11 21.28 21.81
N LEU A 113 -13.18 20.84 20.96
CA LEU A 113 -11.91 21.53 20.73
C LEU A 113 -12.15 22.67 19.72
N GLY A 114 -12.24 23.92 20.20
CA GLY A 114 -12.65 25.05 19.37
C GLY A 114 -11.51 25.78 18.65
N THR A 115 -10.24 25.50 18.98
CA THR A 115 -9.09 26.27 18.46
C THR A 115 -8.25 25.44 17.48
N ASN A 116 -8.02 26.01 16.30
CA ASN A 116 -7.07 25.49 15.32
C ASN A 116 -5.66 26.00 15.66
N TYR A 117 -4.77 25.07 16.01
CA TYR A 117 -3.37 25.38 16.36
C TYR A 117 -2.44 25.33 15.15
N ARG A 118 -2.89 24.78 14.02
CA ARG A 118 -2.07 24.56 12.82
C ARG A 118 -1.97 25.79 11.94
N SER A 119 -3.12 26.30 11.50
CA SER A 119 -3.21 27.20 10.35
C SER A 119 -3.28 28.68 10.78
N PHE A 120 -2.84 29.54 9.87
CA PHE A 120 -2.99 31.01 10.01
C PHE A 120 -4.44 31.43 9.80
N SER A 121 -4.79 32.60 10.37
CA SER A 121 -6.18 33.08 10.46
C SER A 121 -6.93 33.10 9.14
N LYS A 122 -6.32 33.55 8.04
CA LYS A 122 -7.00 33.60 6.73
C LYS A 122 -7.36 32.22 6.17
N ILE A 123 -6.56 31.18 6.49
CA ILE A 123 -6.85 29.79 6.12
C ILE A 123 -8.04 29.28 6.94
N VAL A 124 -8.03 29.54 8.27
CA VAL A 124 -9.12 29.12 9.16
C VAL A 124 -10.43 29.82 8.77
N ASP A 125 -10.41 31.14 8.59
CA ASP A 125 -11.58 31.94 8.18
C ASP A 125 -12.17 31.47 6.85
N PHE A 126 -11.29 31.19 5.88
CA PHE A 126 -11.73 30.66 4.59
C PHE A 126 -12.42 29.31 4.74
N ASN A 127 -11.82 28.37 5.44
CA ASN A 127 -12.40 27.05 5.64
C ASN A 127 -13.74 27.15 6.38
N ASN A 128 -13.82 27.94 7.47
CA ASN A 128 -15.08 28.14 8.18
C ASN A 128 -16.19 28.65 7.25
N GLN A 129 -15.92 29.70 6.50
CA GLN A 129 -16.92 30.32 5.61
C GLN A 129 -17.26 29.42 4.42
N PHE A 130 -16.25 28.80 3.80
CA PHE A 130 -16.42 27.95 2.62
C PHE A 130 -17.33 26.76 2.93
N PHE A 131 -17.04 26.02 3.99
CA PHE A 131 -17.81 24.82 4.32
C PHE A 131 -19.20 25.15 4.88
N THR A 132 -19.35 26.18 5.69
CA THR A 132 -20.66 26.63 6.18
C THR A 132 -21.57 27.12 5.05
N ASN A 133 -21.03 27.84 4.06
CA ASN A 133 -21.82 28.29 2.91
C ASN A 133 -22.23 27.12 2.01
N ASN A 134 -21.33 26.16 1.79
CA ASN A 134 -21.63 25.00 0.96
C ASN A 134 -22.58 23.99 1.63
N SER A 135 -22.56 23.88 2.97
CA SER A 135 -23.55 23.13 3.71
C SER A 135 -24.97 23.65 3.44
N LYS A 136 -25.14 24.96 3.55
CA LYS A 136 -26.42 25.62 3.25
C LYS A 136 -26.85 25.48 1.79
N LEU A 137 -25.88 25.55 0.84
CA LEU A 137 -26.14 25.42 -0.59
C LEU A 137 -26.61 24.01 -0.95
N LEU A 138 -25.96 22.98 -0.41
CA LEU A 138 -26.30 21.56 -0.67
C LEU A 138 -27.60 21.15 0.02
N ASN A 139 -27.94 21.78 1.13
CA ASN A 139 -29.17 21.56 1.90
C ASN A 139 -29.46 20.07 2.21
N ILE A 140 -28.44 19.39 2.69
CA ILE A 140 -28.48 17.97 3.09
C ILE A 140 -28.28 17.90 4.61
N GLU A 141 -29.20 17.24 5.33
CA GLU A 141 -29.23 17.22 6.78
C GLU A 141 -27.94 16.64 7.38
N GLU A 142 -27.43 15.54 6.82
CA GLU A 142 -26.19 14.89 7.28
C GLU A 142 -24.97 15.85 7.10
N ILE A 143 -24.95 16.64 6.04
CA ILE A 143 -23.91 17.65 5.79
C ILE A 143 -24.06 18.83 6.74
N ASP A 144 -25.29 19.31 6.95
CA ASP A 144 -25.55 20.44 7.84
C ASP A 144 -25.23 20.10 9.31
N SER A 145 -25.46 18.88 9.73
CA SER A 145 -25.09 18.40 11.08
C SER A 145 -23.60 18.50 11.34
N VAL A 146 -22.76 18.33 10.33
CA VAL A 146 -21.28 18.33 10.42
C VAL A 146 -20.69 19.72 10.13
N TYR A 147 -21.20 20.43 9.13
CA TYR A 147 -20.62 21.65 8.59
C TYR A 147 -21.45 22.92 8.81
N GLY A 148 -22.70 22.81 9.21
CA GLY A 148 -23.64 23.95 9.31
C GLY A 148 -23.19 25.05 10.25
N LYS A 149 -22.40 24.73 11.27
CA LYS A 149 -21.80 25.67 12.24
C LYS A 149 -20.33 25.37 12.42
N LEU A 150 -19.55 25.49 11.35
CA LEU A 150 -18.10 25.39 11.45
C LEU A 150 -17.54 26.76 11.94
N ASP A 151 -17.09 26.77 13.18
CA ASP A 151 -16.58 27.95 13.86
C ASP A 151 -15.31 27.61 14.63
N GLN A 152 -14.19 27.48 13.89
CA GLN A 152 -12.89 27.26 14.50
C GLN A 152 -12.21 28.60 14.77
N ASN A 153 -11.71 28.77 15.99
CA ASN A 153 -10.83 29.88 16.36
C ASN A 153 -9.38 29.59 15.92
N PHE A 154 -8.56 30.61 15.84
CA PHE A 154 -7.15 30.51 15.54
C PHE A 154 -6.30 31.13 16.67
N LEU A 155 -5.01 30.76 16.72
CA LEU A 155 -4.08 31.39 17.69
C LEU A 155 -3.83 32.87 17.34
N LYS A 156 -3.94 33.78 18.31
CA LYS A 156 -3.70 35.19 18.11
C LYS A 156 -2.33 35.53 17.46
N LYS A 157 -1.30 34.73 17.72
CA LYS A 157 0.02 34.84 17.11
C LYS A 157 0.11 34.37 15.65
N LYS A 158 -0.90 33.67 15.14
CA LYS A 158 -0.98 33.20 13.75
C LYS A 158 -1.97 34.01 12.91
N THR A 159 -1.81 35.34 12.93
CA THR A 159 -2.56 36.27 12.05
C THR A 159 -1.94 36.32 10.67
N GLY A 160 -2.76 36.47 9.62
CA GLY A 160 -2.32 36.45 8.23
C GLY A 160 -2.61 35.13 7.51
N GLY A 161 -1.75 34.78 6.58
CA GLY A 161 -1.92 33.61 5.66
C GLY A 161 -2.44 34.01 4.29
N HIS A 162 -2.25 33.14 3.30
CA HIS A 162 -2.57 33.44 1.92
C HIS A 162 -3.31 32.28 1.23
N ILE A 163 -4.31 32.62 0.42
CA ILE A 163 -4.99 31.67 -0.45
C ILE A 163 -5.01 32.26 -1.85
N SER A 164 -4.58 31.50 -2.83
CA SER A 164 -4.77 31.82 -4.24
C SER A 164 -5.67 30.78 -4.92
N ILE A 165 -6.57 31.25 -5.75
CA ILE A 165 -7.48 30.39 -6.52
C ILE A 165 -7.32 30.77 -7.98
N ASN A 166 -7.00 29.77 -8.80
CA ASN A 166 -6.76 29.90 -10.22
C ASN A 166 -7.76 29.04 -10.99
N PHE A 167 -8.58 29.65 -11.84
CA PHE A 167 -9.38 28.94 -12.84
C PHE A 167 -8.63 29.02 -14.16
N ILE A 168 -8.23 27.86 -14.70
CA ILE A 168 -7.36 27.77 -15.87
C ILE A 168 -8.18 27.32 -17.07
N ASN A 169 -8.16 28.14 -18.13
CA ASN A 169 -8.68 27.76 -19.43
C ASN A 169 -7.60 26.96 -20.18
N PRO A 170 -7.82 25.70 -20.58
CA PRO A 170 -6.84 24.90 -21.29
C PRO A 170 -6.56 25.41 -22.71
N GLU A 171 -7.52 26.16 -23.35
CA GLU A 171 -7.41 26.65 -24.74
C GLU A 171 -6.94 25.56 -25.73
N ASN A 172 -5.69 25.64 -26.18
CA ASN A 172 -5.08 24.71 -27.14
C ASN A 172 -4.20 23.62 -26.48
N LYS A 173 -4.13 23.56 -25.15
CA LYS A 173 -3.34 22.57 -24.39
C LYS A 173 -4.25 21.71 -23.53
N ASP A 174 -3.77 20.50 -23.17
CA ASP A 174 -4.45 19.68 -22.18
C ASP A 174 -4.44 20.38 -20.81
N TYR A 175 -5.54 20.30 -20.07
CA TYR A 175 -5.68 20.85 -18.70
C TYR A 175 -4.56 20.37 -17.78
N ASN A 176 -4.13 19.09 -17.90
CA ASN A 176 -3.05 18.53 -17.11
C ASN A 176 -1.71 19.26 -17.34
N GLU A 177 -1.40 19.61 -18.60
CA GLU A 177 -0.18 20.36 -18.94
C GLU A 177 -0.22 21.77 -18.37
N ARG A 178 -1.36 22.47 -18.54
CA ARG A 178 -1.54 23.85 -18.01
C ARG A 178 -1.50 23.87 -16.47
N SER A 179 -2.11 22.89 -15.82
CA SER A 179 -2.07 22.77 -14.36
C SER A 179 -0.65 22.54 -13.87
N ALA A 180 0.12 21.67 -14.54
CA ALA A 180 1.52 21.43 -14.19
C ALA A 180 2.41 22.68 -14.41
N GLU A 181 2.21 23.43 -15.51
CA GLU A 181 2.88 24.72 -15.74
C GLU A 181 2.60 25.72 -14.60
N LYS A 182 1.33 25.79 -14.15
CA LYS A 182 0.96 26.68 -13.04
C LYS A 182 1.57 26.26 -11.71
N VAL A 183 1.64 24.97 -11.44
CA VAL A 183 2.34 24.42 -10.29
C VAL A 183 3.82 24.83 -10.31
N LEU A 184 4.51 24.69 -11.44
CA LEU A 184 5.90 25.09 -11.62
C LEU A 184 6.10 26.61 -11.39
N GLU A 185 5.18 27.43 -11.91
CA GLU A 185 5.21 28.89 -11.68
C GLU A 185 5.13 29.22 -10.19
N ILE A 186 4.19 28.59 -9.46
CA ILE A 186 4.03 28.78 -8.02
C ILE A 186 5.29 28.36 -7.27
N ILE A 187 5.85 27.18 -7.56
CA ILE A 187 7.07 26.68 -6.90
C ILE A 187 8.23 27.66 -7.11
N LYS A 188 8.51 28.07 -8.36
CA LYS A 188 9.57 29.02 -8.67
C LYS A 188 9.38 30.36 -8.00
N GLN A 189 8.14 30.82 -7.85
CA GLN A 189 7.82 32.04 -7.11
C GLN A 189 8.14 31.89 -5.62
N LYS A 190 7.84 30.71 -5.01
CA LYS A 190 8.09 30.46 -3.60
C LYS A 190 9.57 30.30 -3.28
N GLU A 191 10.33 29.63 -4.13
CA GLU A 191 11.80 29.57 -4.01
C GLU A 191 12.43 30.98 -4.03
N LYS A 192 11.98 31.87 -4.94
CA LYS A 192 12.42 33.28 -4.98
C LYS A 192 12.06 34.06 -3.70
N GLN A 193 11.00 33.65 -3.00
CA GLN A 193 10.61 34.22 -1.71
C GLN A 193 11.39 33.64 -0.53
N GLY A 194 12.26 32.63 -0.77
CA GLY A 194 13.14 32.04 0.25
C GLY A 194 12.56 30.79 0.93
N PHE A 195 11.47 30.20 0.41
CA PHE A 195 10.98 28.90 0.89
C PHE A 195 11.83 27.78 0.34
N ASN A 196 12.02 26.72 1.13
CA ASN A 196 12.65 25.48 0.67
C ASN A 196 11.64 24.62 -0.10
N LEU A 197 12.12 23.76 -0.98
CA LEU A 197 11.24 22.78 -1.66
C LEU A 197 10.52 21.87 -0.67
N SER A 198 11.16 21.52 0.44
CA SER A 198 10.58 20.73 1.53
C SER A 198 9.40 21.38 2.25
N ASP A 199 9.22 22.71 2.12
CA ASP A 199 8.10 23.45 2.69
C ASP A 199 6.82 23.31 1.83
N ILE A 200 6.94 22.77 0.61
CA ILE A 200 5.88 22.72 -0.38
C ILE A 200 5.36 21.26 -0.51
N ALA A 201 4.05 21.12 -0.36
CA ALA A 201 3.36 19.87 -0.65
C ALA A 201 2.32 20.05 -1.76
N ILE A 202 2.26 19.11 -2.65
CA ILE A 202 1.27 19.02 -3.71
C ILE A 202 0.33 17.86 -3.40
N LEU A 203 -0.96 18.14 -3.26
CA LEU A 203 -1.96 17.15 -2.90
C LEU A 203 -2.88 16.88 -4.09
N CYS A 204 -2.91 15.63 -4.54
CA CYS A 204 -3.74 15.17 -5.65
C CYS A 204 -4.83 14.21 -5.19
N ARG A 205 -5.88 14.04 -5.97
CA ARG A 205 -6.96 13.08 -5.65
C ARG A 205 -6.54 11.64 -5.93
N THR A 206 -5.80 11.41 -7.01
CA THR A 206 -5.44 10.10 -7.54
C THR A 206 -3.92 9.93 -7.69
N ASN A 207 -3.46 8.67 -7.67
CA ASN A 207 -2.06 8.34 -7.95
C ASN A 207 -1.64 8.76 -9.37
N LYS A 208 -2.54 8.67 -10.34
CA LYS A 208 -2.30 9.11 -11.72
C LYS A 208 -1.96 10.60 -11.79
N GLU A 209 -2.70 11.44 -11.07
CA GLU A 209 -2.42 12.88 -10.97
C GLU A 209 -1.09 13.15 -10.28
N CYS A 210 -0.76 12.42 -9.19
CA CYS A 210 0.54 12.50 -8.54
C CYS A 210 1.68 12.22 -9.52
N ASN A 211 1.56 11.17 -10.32
CA ASN A 211 2.56 10.80 -11.32
C ASN A 211 2.72 11.85 -12.41
N LEU A 212 1.62 12.40 -12.93
CA LEU A 212 1.66 13.46 -13.95
C LEU A 212 2.43 14.70 -13.46
N ILE A 213 2.08 15.17 -12.27
CA ILE A 213 2.75 16.33 -11.65
C ILE A 213 4.22 16.01 -11.36
N SER A 214 4.49 14.88 -10.75
CA SER A 214 5.85 14.49 -10.38
C SER A 214 6.78 14.37 -11.59
N THR A 215 6.29 13.76 -12.67
CA THR A 215 7.06 13.65 -13.93
C THR A 215 7.34 15.05 -14.49
N SER A 216 6.35 15.93 -14.54
CA SER A 216 6.52 17.31 -15.03
C SER A 216 7.54 18.10 -14.19
N LEU A 217 7.55 17.91 -12.86
CA LEU A 217 8.51 18.56 -11.98
C LEU A 217 9.93 18.05 -12.21
N ILE A 218 10.12 16.75 -12.36
CA ILE A 218 11.42 16.13 -12.62
C ILE A 218 11.97 16.59 -13.98
N ASP A 219 11.14 16.62 -15.02
CA ASP A 219 11.50 17.10 -16.36
C ASP A 219 11.97 18.57 -16.32
N ASN A 220 11.54 19.33 -15.33
CA ASN A 220 11.97 20.71 -15.08
C ASN A 220 13.04 20.84 -13.97
N ASN A 221 13.74 19.77 -13.63
CA ASN A 221 14.83 19.71 -12.65
C ASN A 221 14.41 20.13 -11.21
N ILE A 222 13.15 19.96 -10.84
CA ILE A 222 12.68 20.12 -9.47
C ILE A 222 12.75 18.76 -8.77
N LYS A 223 13.39 18.74 -7.60
CA LYS A 223 13.48 17.55 -6.76
C LYS A 223 12.12 17.21 -6.15
N VAL A 224 11.72 15.94 -6.25
CA VAL A 224 10.39 15.45 -5.81
C VAL A 224 10.52 14.23 -4.93
N ASN A 225 9.80 14.25 -3.80
CA ASN A 225 9.53 13.07 -2.99
C ASN A 225 8.08 12.63 -3.23
N SER A 226 7.92 11.53 -3.96
CA SER A 226 6.62 10.92 -4.22
C SER A 226 6.72 9.40 -4.16
N GLU A 227 5.93 8.78 -3.31
CA GLU A 227 5.88 7.32 -3.22
C GLU A 227 5.34 6.67 -4.50
N GLU A 228 4.55 7.40 -5.30
CA GLU A 228 3.94 6.87 -6.51
C GLU A 228 4.96 6.74 -7.66
N LEU A 229 5.95 7.65 -7.74
CA LEU A 229 7.06 7.55 -8.69
C LEU A 229 7.96 6.34 -8.43
N LEU A 230 7.87 5.80 -7.24
CA LEU A 230 8.66 4.66 -6.80
C LEU A 230 8.06 3.32 -7.24
N ALA A 231 6.86 3.33 -7.80
CA ALA A 231 6.25 2.11 -8.32
C ALA A 231 7.01 1.62 -9.56
N LEU A 232 7.50 0.39 -9.53
CA LEU A 232 8.22 -0.21 -10.66
C LEU A 232 7.34 -0.28 -11.92
N SER A 233 6.02 -0.40 -11.76
CA SER A 233 5.04 -0.41 -12.84
C SER A 233 4.93 0.90 -13.64
N GLU A 234 5.44 2.01 -13.10
CA GLU A 234 5.44 3.32 -13.78
C GLU A 234 6.71 3.56 -14.60
N SER A 235 7.76 2.77 -14.36
CA SER A 235 9.01 2.88 -15.12
C SER A 235 8.86 2.27 -16.51
N LYS A 236 9.06 3.09 -17.55
CA LYS A 236 9.01 2.65 -18.95
C LYS A 236 10.06 1.59 -19.25
N GLU A 237 11.21 1.65 -18.60
CA GLU A 237 12.32 0.72 -18.72
C GLU A 237 12.00 -0.63 -18.10
N VAL A 238 11.36 -0.62 -16.93
CA VAL A 238 10.88 -1.83 -16.27
C VAL A 238 9.79 -2.50 -17.13
N LEU A 239 8.81 -1.74 -17.60
CA LEU A 239 7.77 -2.27 -18.49
C LEU A 239 8.35 -2.84 -19.78
N PHE A 240 9.35 -2.19 -20.35
CA PHE A 240 10.07 -2.71 -21.51
C PHE A 240 10.71 -4.07 -21.21
N LEU A 241 11.39 -4.23 -20.07
CA LEU A 241 12.00 -5.51 -19.67
C LEU A 241 10.95 -6.62 -19.48
N ILE A 242 9.82 -6.30 -18.86
CA ILE A 242 8.71 -7.25 -18.71
C ILE A 242 8.14 -7.65 -20.07
N ASP A 243 7.97 -6.71 -21.01
CA ASP A 243 7.50 -7.04 -22.35
C ASP A 243 8.53 -7.87 -23.14
N VAL A 244 9.84 -7.65 -22.94
CA VAL A 244 10.88 -8.53 -23.50
C VAL A 244 10.76 -9.95 -22.94
N ILE A 245 10.56 -10.13 -21.64
CA ILE A 245 10.33 -11.44 -21.03
C ILE A 245 9.07 -12.11 -21.62
N ARG A 246 7.98 -11.37 -21.77
CA ARG A 246 6.76 -11.90 -22.40
C ARG A 246 6.99 -12.35 -23.83
N LEU A 247 7.77 -11.59 -24.60
CA LEU A 247 8.11 -11.96 -25.98
C LEU A 247 9.05 -13.19 -26.06
N ILE A 248 9.89 -13.41 -25.03
CA ILE A 248 10.66 -14.66 -24.88
C ILE A 248 9.73 -15.86 -24.66
N LEU A 249 8.75 -15.71 -23.78
CA LEU A 249 7.77 -16.75 -23.45
C LEU A 249 6.85 -17.07 -24.62
N ASN A 250 6.38 -16.04 -25.31
CA ASN A 250 5.47 -16.17 -26.44
C ASN A 250 5.94 -15.33 -27.63
N LYS A 251 6.62 -15.96 -28.61
CA LYS A 251 7.12 -15.33 -29.83
C LYS A 251 6.05 -14.60 -30.65
N ASN A 252 4.78 -14.95 -30.44
CA ASN A 252 3.64 -14.40 -31.16
C ASN A 252 2.87 -13.32 -30.36
N ASP A 253 3.36 -12.91 -29.21
CA ASP A 253 2.75 -11.81 -28.45
C ASP A 253 2.92 -10.48 -29.20
N LEU A 254 1.86 -10.10 -29.92
CA LEU A 254 1.82 -8.86 -30.71
C LEU A 254 1.81 -7.60 -29.85
N ASN A 255 1.25 -7.68 -28.63
CA ASN A 255 1.20 -6.55 -27.70
C ASN A 255 2.57 -6.26 -27.11
N ALA A 256 3.24 -7.27 -26.57
CA ALA A 256 4.60 -7.15 -26.06
C ALA A 256 5.55 -6.63 -27.18
N LYS A 257 5.47 -7.22 -28.36
CA LYS A 257 6.23 -6.80 -29.51
C LYS A 257 6.00 -5.33 -29.90
N LYS A 258 4.74 -4.89 -29.95
CA LYS A 258 4.38 -3.50 -30.23
C LYS A 258 4.94 -2.53 -29.19
N ASN A 259 4.85 -2.88 -27.91
CA ASN A 259 5.34 -2.06 -26.82
C ASN A 259 6.87 -1.92 -26.85
N ILE A 260 7.59 -3.02 -27.09
CA ILE A 260 9.04 -3.03 -27.28
C ILE A 260 9.43 -2.07 -28.42
N LEU A 261 8.81 -2.19 -29.58
CA LEU A 261 9.11 -1.35 -30.74
C LEU A 261 8.76 0.13 -30.49
N LYS A 262 7.66 0.41 -29.79
CA LYS A 262 7.29 1.75 -29.37
C LYS A 262 8.36 2.36 -28.45
N PHE A 263 8.82 1.63 -27.46
CA PHE A 263 9.89 2.07 -26.54
C PHE A 263 11.20 2.37 -27.30
N ILE A 264 11.63 1.44 -28.14
CA ILE A 264 12.85 1.62 -28.98
C ILE A 264 12.72 2.84 -29.88
N SER A 265 11.56 3.04 -30.52
CA SER A 265 11.34 4.18 -31.43
C SER A 265 11.46 5.53 -30.72
N ILE A 266 11.10 5.59 -29.44
CA ILE A 266 11.23 6.79 -28.60
C ILE A 266 12.69 6.99 -28.22
N LYS A 267 13.35 5.98 -27.67
CA LYS A 267 14.74 6.07 -27.19
C LYS A 267 15.76 6.33 -28.30
N GLN A 268 15.52 5.81 -29.49
CA GLN A 268 16.38 6.04 -30.67
C GLN A 268 15.98 7.28 -31.50
N ALA A 269 15.05 8.11 -31.00
CA ALA A 269 14.60 9.35 -31.65
C ALA A 269 14.23 9.17 -33.13
N LYS A 270 13.51 8.10 -33.51
CA LYS A 270 13.12 7.84 -34.89
C LYS A 270 12.21 8.93 -35.44
N ASN A 271 12.51 9.53 -36.60
CA ASN A 271 11.76 10.62 -37.22
C ASN A 271 10.31 10.23 -37.54
N ASN A 272 10.10 8.99 -38.05
CA ASN A 272 8.76 8.46 -38.28
C ASN A 272 8.52 7.18 -37.48
N LYS A 273 8.03 7.36 -36.24
CA LYS A 273 7.78 6.27 -35.30
C LYS A 273 6.75 5.25 -35.81
N TYR A 274 5.70 5.73 -36.48
CA TYR A 274 4.66 4.86 -37.02
C TYR A 274 5.17 3.93 -38.11
N GLU A 275 5.89 4.45 -39.10
CA GLU A 275 6.47 3.65 -40.16
C GLU A 275 7.51 2.66 -39.66
N PHE A 276 8.34 3.09 -38.69
CA PHE A 276 9.29 2.19 -38.02
C PHE A 276 8.56 1.00 -37.37
N ILE A 277 7.56 1.27 -36.54
CA ILE A 277 6.78 0.21 -35.86
C ILE A 277 6.10 -0.69 -36.90
N LYS A 278 5.43 -0.12 -37.92
CA LYS A 278 4.73 -0.88 -38.97
C LYS A 278 5.68 -1.80 -39.75
N LYS A 279 6.90 -1.34 -40.03
CA LYS A 279 7.93 -2.12 -40.71
C LYS A 279 8.47 -3.26 -39.86
N GLU A 280 8.88 -2.94 -38.62
CA GLU A 280 9.54 -3.92 -37.75
C GLU A 280 8.54 -4.93 -37.14
N MET A 281 7.25 -4.60 -37.04
CA MET A 281 6.19 -5.55 -36.65
C MET A 281 6.08 -6.77 -37.60
N LYS A 282 6.54 -6.66 -38.85
CA LYS A 282 6.53 -7.78 -39.80
C LYS A 282 7.66 -8.79 -39.57
N LEU A 283 8.70 -8.41 -38.81
CA LEU A 283 9.81 -9.31 -38.53
C LEU A 283 9.42 -10.37 -37.51
N PRO A 284 9.98 -11.57 -37.54
CA PRO A 284 9.83 -12.54 -36.45
C PRO A 284 10.53 -12.04 -35.19
N ALA A 285 10.09 -12.51 -34.01
CA ALA A 285 10.63 -12.10 -32.71
C ALA A 285 12.16 -12.27 -32.65
N SER A 286 12.71 -13.40 -33.12
CA SER A 286 14.17 -13.63 -33.15
C SER A 286 14.93 -12.52 -33.84
N LYS A 287 14.46 -12.03 -35.01
CA LYS A 287 15.11 -10.92 -35.71
C LYS A 287 15.02 -9.58 -34.99
N ILE A 288 13.98 -9.37 -34.18
CA ILE A 288 13.89 -8.16 -33.32
C ILE A 288 14.96 -8.23 -32.23
N PHE A 289 15.14 -9.39 -31.59
CA PHE A 289 16.20 -9.60 -30.61
C PHE A 289 17.59 -9.38 -31.21
N ASP A 290 17.88 -10.01 -32.33
CA ASP A 290 19.19 -9.91 -32.96
C ASP A 290 19.49 -8.49 -33.49
N LYS A 291 18.53 -7.87 -34.20
CA LYS A 291 18.75 -6.60 -34.91
C LYS A 291 18.63 -5.36 -34.01
N LEU A 292 17.66 -5.36 -33.09
CA LEU A 292 17.30 -4.17 -32.31
C LEU A 292 17.80 -4.20 -30.87
N LEU A 293 17.92 -5.38 -30.27
CA LEU A 293 18.39 -5.56 -28.91
C LEU A 293 19.84 -6.05 -28.84
N ASN A 294 20.40 -6.50 -29.97
CA ASN A 294 21.75 -7.09 -30.07
C ASN A 294 21.89 -8.33 -29.14
N ILE A 295 20.87 -9.16 -29.10
CA ILE A 295 20.78 -10.34 -28.24
C ILE A 295 20.43 -11.55 -29.09
N ASN A 296 21.17 -12.65 -28.95
CA ASN A 296 20.80 -13.92 -29.56
C ASN A 296 19.57 -14.52 -28.84
N TYR A 297 18.45 -14.65 -29.56
CA TYR A 297 17.17 -15.11 -29.02
C TYR A 297 17.27 -16.49 -28.38
N GLU A 298 17.87 -17.46 -29.07
CA GLU A 298 17.94 -18.86 -28.60
C GLU A 298 18.75 -18.98 -27.31
N ARG A 299 19.83 -18.21 -27.24
CA ARG A 299 20.69 -18.18 -26.05
C ARG A 299 19.96 -17.59 -24.84
N VAL A 300 19.24 -16.48 -25.00
CA VAL A 300 18.53 -15.83 -23.88
C VAL A 300 17.33 -16.63 -23.44
N SER A 301 16.59 -17.26 -24.37
CA SER A 301 15.44 -18.10 -24.06
C SER A 301 15.79 -19.39 -23.29
N SER A 302 17.07 -19.79 -23.29
CA SER A 302 17.57 -20.96 -22.53
C SER A 302 18.16 -20.60 -21.17
N LEU A 303 18.23 -19.29 -20.82
CA LEU A 303 18.73 -18.84 -19.53
C LEU A 303 17.63 -18.83 -18.47
N GLU A 304 18.06 -18.97 -17.22
CA GLU A 304 17.21 -18.73 -16.07
C GLU A 304 16.80 -17.26 -15.99
N LEU A 305 15.71 -16.96 -15.28
CA LEU A 305 15.07 -15.66 -15.18
C LEU A 305 16.08 -14.53 -14.87
N TYR A 306 16.87 -14.66 -13.81
CA TYR A 306 17.83 -13.62 -13.41
C TYR A 306 18.90 -13.39 -14.48
N SER A 307 19.52 -14.48 -14.95
CA SER A 307 20.57 -14.43 -15.98
C SER A 307 20.07 -13.89 -17.32
N ALA A 308 18.81 -14.20 -17.67
CA ALA A 308 18.18 -13.65 -18.88
C ALA A 308 18.01 -12.14 -18.76
N CYS A 309 17.49 -11.65 -17.63
CA CYS A 309 17.30 -10.21 -17.37
C CYS A 309 18.62 -9.45 -17.33
N GLU A 310 19.63 -9.97 -16.64
CA GLU A 310 20.98 -9.38 -16.59
C GLU A 310 21.58 -9.28 -17.99
N LYS A 311 21.45 -10.34 -18.81
CA LYS A 311 21.91 -10.34 -20.19
C LYS A 311 21.20 -9.32 -21.06
N ILE A 312 19.88 -9.16 -20.89
CA ILE A 312 19.10 -8.16 -21.63
C ILE A 312 19.57 -6.76 -21.24
N ILE A 313 19.68 -6.46 -19.96
CA ILE A 313 20.09 -5.16 -19.44
C ILE A 313 21.50 -4.80 -19.94
N SER A 314 22.44 -5.73 -19.83
CA SER A 314 23.83 -5.49 -20.27
C SER A 314 23.99 -5.31 -21.80
N SER A 315 23.04 -5.78 -22.58
CA SER A 315 23.10 -5.70 -24.06
C SER A 315 22.40 -4.46 -24.63
N VAL A 316 21.51 -3.82 -23.84
CA VAL A 316 20.66 -2.72 -24.28
C VAL A 316 21.15 -1.40 -23.68
N SER A 317 22.01 -0.66 -24.42
CA SER A 317 22.71 0.54 -23.95
C SER A 317 21.78 1.68 -23.47
N PHE A 318 20.55 1.78 -23.98
CA PHE A 318 19.60 2.83 -23.57
C PHE A 318 18.85 2.55 -22.27
N LEU A 319 19.16 1.47 -21.56
CA LEU A 319 18.66 1.20 -20.20
C LEU A 319 19.55 1.81 -19.12
N ASP A 320 20.71 2.33 -19.46
CA ASP A 320 21.67 2.90 -18.50
C ASP A 320 21.16 4.14 -17.77
N ASP A 321 20.24 4.91 -18.36
CA ASP A 321 19.69 6.13 -17.75
C ASP A 321 18.73 5.88 -16.58
N SER A 322 18.30 4.63 -16.39
CA SER A 322 17.26 4.24 -15.39
C SER A 322 17.79 3.21 -14.42
N LYS A 323 19.04 3.30 -14.04
CA LYS A 323 19.75 2.28 -13.23
C LYS A 323 19.01 1.86 -11.96
N MET A 324 18.32 2.80 -11.30
CA MET A 324 17.73 2.52 -10.01
C MET A 324 16.51 1.57 -10.10
N GLN A 325 15.46 1.91 -10.87
CA GLN A 325 14.27 1.07 -10.98
C GLN A 325 14.59 -0.30 -11.61
N VAL A 326 15.52 -0.31 -12.56
CA VAL A 326 16.00 -1.55 -13.17
C VAL A 326 16.77 -2.41 -12.18
N SER A 327 17.62 -1.80 -11.34
CA SER A 327 18.32 -2.52 -10.27
C SER A 327 17.36 -3.10 -9.24
N PHE A 328 16.35 -2.34 -8.82
CA PHE A 328 15.30 -2.85 -7.91
C PHE A 328 14.46 -3.98 -8.53
N LEU A 329 14.18 -3.90 -9.83
CA LEU A 329 13.56 -5.03 -10.52
C LEU A 329 14.44 -6.27 -10.48
N LEU A 330 15.75 -6.14 -10.69
CA LEU A 330 16.69 -7.25 -10.59
C LEU A 330 16.75 -7.83 -9.18
N ASP A 331 16.74 -6.97 -8.15
CA ASP A 331 16.69 -7.41 -6.75
C ASP A 331 15.39 -8.19 -6.46
N GLU A 332 14.26 -7.73 -7.00
CA GLU A 332 12.98 -8.44 -6.87
C GLU A 332 12.98 -9.77 -7.61
N ILE A 333 13.52 -9.82 -8.82
CA ILE A 333 13.71 -11.05 -9.60
C ILE A 333 14.61 -12.04 -8.83
N TYR A 334 15.68 -11.53 -8.24
CA TYR A 334 16.59 -12.34 -7.43
C TYR A 334 15.86 -12.94 -6.22
N ASN A 335 15.15 -12.13 -5.44
CA ASN A 335 14.38 -12.59 -4.29
C ASN A 335 13.27 -13.59 -4.70
N PHE A 336 12.60 -13.35 -5.83
CA PHE A 336 11.59 -14.27 -6.37
C PHE A 336 12.21 -15.62 -6.73
N SER A 337 13.37 -15.62 -7.38
CA SER A 337 14.07 -16.86 -7.80
C SER A 337 14.46 -17.73 -6.62
N PHE A 338 14.74 -17.13 -5.45
CA PHE A 338 15.04 -17.88 -4.22
C PHE A 338 13.81 -18.40 -3.49
N SER A 339 12.67 -17.70 -3.59
CA SER A 339 11.51 -17.98 -2.73
C SER A 339 10.47 -18.88 -3.40
N LYS A 340 10.41 -18.94 -4.74
CA LYS A 340 9.29 -19.58 -5.42
C LYS A 340 9.65 -20.50 -6.60
N ASN A 341 10.25 -19.99 -7.64
CA ASN A 341 10.66 -20.75 -8.84
C ASN A 341 11.38 -19.81 -9.81
N SER A 342 12.46 -20.26 -10.45
CA SER A 342 13.21 -19.48 -11.45
C SER A 342 12.60 -19.46 -12.86
N PHE A 343 11.31 -19.84 -13.00
CA PHE A 343 10.66 -19.84 -14.31
C PHE A 343 10.16 -18.45 -14.71
N LEU A 344 10.47 -18.05 -15.94
CA LEU A 344 10.04 -16.79 -16.55
C LEU A 344 8.51 -16.58 -16.47
N GLN A 345 7.70 -17.61 -16.72
CA GLN A 345 6.25 -17.52 -16.67
C GLN A 345 5.75 -17.22 -15.27
N SER A 346 6.25 -17.92 -14.26
CA SER A 346 5.84 -17.72 -12.86
C SER A 346 6.16 -16.31 -12.38
N PHE A 347 7.25 -15.70 -12.87
CA PHE A 347 7.58 -14.32 -12.55
C PHE A 347 6.64 -13.32 -13.25
N VAL A 348 6.26 -13.56 -14.50
CA VAL A 348 5.28 -12.69 -15.19
C VAL A 348 3.93 -12.72 -14.49
N ASP A 349 3.47 -13.90 -14.04
CA ASP A 349 2.23 -14.03 -13.27
C ASP A 349 2.32 -13.31 -11.92
N TYR A 350 3.44 -13.46 -11.22
CA TYR A 350 3.73 -12.72 -10.00
C TYR A 350 3.75 -11.20 -10.22
N TRP A 351 4.43 -10.74 -11.29
CA TRP A 351 4.47 -9.34 -11.67
C TRP A 351 3.07 -8.77 -11.91
N ASP A 352 2.23 -9.46 -12.69
CA ASP A 352 0.89 -8.97 -13.02
C ASP A 352 -0.01 -8.81 -11.80
N ILE A 353 0.19 -9.62 -10.76
CA ILE A 353 -0.52 -9.53 -9.49
C ILE A 353 0.05 -8.41 -8.59
N LYS A 354 1.38 -8.23 -8.57
CA LYS A 354 2.04 -7.38 -7.57
C LYS A 354 2.61 -6.06 -8.08
N LYS A 355 2.65 -5.82 -9.38
CA LYS A 355 3.31 -4.66 -10.03
C LYS A 355 2.99 -3.29 -9.39
N GLU A 356 1.76 -3.09 -8.91
CA GLU A 356 1.35 -1.83 -8.27
C GLU A 356 1.87 -1.68 -6.83
N LYS A 357 2.26 -2.79 -6.21
CA LYS A 357 2.78 -2.82 -4.84
C LYS A 357 4.31 -2.81 -4.79
N LEU A 358 4.97 -3.13 -5.89
CA LEU A 358 6.43 -3.13 -5.98
C LEU A 358 6.94 -1.69 -6.14
N LYS A 359 7.58 -1.19 -5.08
CA LYS A 359 8.07 0.19 -5.01
C LYS A 359 9.55 0.21 -4.66
N VAL A 360 10.23 1.18 -5.23
CA VAL A 360 11.65 1.46 -4.90
C VAL A 360 11.69 2.18 -3.55
N ASN A 361 12.41 1.62 -2.59
CA ASN A 361 12.66 2.30 -1.32
C ASN A 361 13.80 3.31 -1.50
N LEU A 362 13.45 4.56 -1.71
CA LEU A 362 14.42 5.66 -1.77
C LEU A 362 14.69 6.24 -0.40
N ILE A 363 15.91 6.72 -0.21
CA ILE A 363 16.19 7.66 0.87
C ILE A 363 15.52 8.98 0.48
N GLU A 364 14.57 9.45 1.30
CA GLU A 364 13.90 10.73 1.06
C GLU A 364 14.95 11.85 0.97
N GLU A 365 14.91 12.62 -0.12
CA GLU A 365 15.72 13.81 -0.23
C GLU A 365 15.24 14.86 0.80
N THR A 366 16.16 15.43 1.53
CA THR A 366 15.85 16.39 2.62
C THR A 366 15.25 17.70 2.13
N ASN A 367 15.54 18.12 0.89
CA ASN A 367 14.99 19.32 0.27
C ASN A 367 14.36 19.01 -1.09
N ALA A 368 13.13 18.49 -1.07
CA ALA A 368 12.35 18.14 -2.24
C ALA A 368 10.86 18.45 -2.01
N VAL A 369 10.13 18.74 -3.08
CA VAL A 369 8.67 18.94 -3.05
C VAL A 369 8.00 17.61 -2.73
N LYS A 370 7.08 17.59 -1.76
CA LYS A 370 6.29 16.40 -1.44
C LYS A 370 5.08 16.31 -2.34
N VAL A 371 4.95 15.22 -3.11
CA VAL A 371 3.75 14.95 -3.93
C VAL A 371 3.08 13.70 -3.41
N LEU A 372 1.83 13.84 -2.96
CA LEU A 372 1.07 12.75 -2.33
C LEU A 372 -0.42 12.89 -2.57
N THR A 373 -1.15 11.79 -2.39
CA THR A 373 -2.61 11.85 -2.45
C THR A 373 -3.19 12.51 -1.20
N ILE A 374 -4.38 13.11 -1.32
CA ILE A 374 -5.10 13.72 -0.19
C ILE A 374 -5.27 12.72 0.95
N HIS A 375 -5.55 11.44 0.66
CA HIS A 375 -5.68 10.39 1.67
C HIS A 375 -4.39 10.16 2.47
N LYS A 376 -3.23 10.14 1.80
CA LYS A 376 -1.91 10.00 2.44
C LYS A 376 -1.49 11.23 3.22
N SER A 377 -2.06 12.41 2.89
CA SER A 377 -1.78 13.65 3.61
C SER A 377 -2.51 13.78 4.96
N LYS A 378 -3.47 12.88 5.24
CA LYS A 378 -4.18 12.89 6.53
C LYS A 378 -3.20 12.74 7.69
N GLY A 379 -3.37 13.56 8.74
CA GLY A 379 -2.43 13.64 9.86
C GLY A 379 -1.20 14.52 9.63
N LEU A 380 -0.83 14.81 8.37
CA LEU A 380 0.31 15.67 8.04
C LEU A 380 -0.06 17.15 7.98
N GLU A 381 0.97 18.01 7.97
CA GLU A 381 0.83 19.46 7.79
C GLU A 381 2.01 20.05 7.00
N PHE A 382 1.75 21.09 6.22
CA PHE A 382 2.75 21.68 5.34
C PHE A 382 2.64 23.21 5.35
N PRO A 383 3.77 23.95 5.32
CA PRO A 383 3.75 25.41 5.21
C PRO A 383 2.97 25.89 3.99
N ILE A 384 3.21 25.29 2.82
CA ILE A 384 2.58 25.63 1.56
C ILE A 384 1.93 24.36 0.97
N VAL A 385 0.66 24.47 0.60
CA VAL A 385 -0.08 23.40 -0.07
C VAL A 385 -0.53 23.88 -1.44
N ILE A 386 -0.32 23.03 -2.47
CA ILE A 386 -0.81 23.25 -3.83
C ILE A 386 -1.79 22.13 -4.17
N LEU A 387 -2.97 22.49 -4.65
CA LEU A 387 -4.05 21.59 -5.08
C LEU A 387 -4.23 21.74 -6.59
N PRO A 388 -3.54 20.96 -7.44
CA PRO A 388 -3.50 21.17 -8.90
C PRO A 388 -4.77 20.80 -9.64
N TYR A 389 -5.62 19.93 -9.04
CA TYR A 389 -6.81 19.35 -9.67
C TYR A 389 -8.01 19.43 -8.70
N PHE A 390 -8.38 20.66 -8.29
CA PHE A 390 -9.46 20.84 -7.32
C PHE A 390 -10.83 20.99 -8.02
N ASP A 391 -11.16 20.02 -8.87
CA ASP A 391 -12.40 19.98 -9.66
C ASP A 391 -13.00 18.57 -9.79
N PHE A 392 -12.76 17.73 -8.78
CA PHE A 392 -13.29 16.38 -8.75
C PHE A 392 -14.81 16.34 -8.46
N ASN A 393 -15.49 15.35 -9.02
CA ASN A 393 -16.91 15.14 -8.84
C ASN A 393 -17.24 14.69 -7.41
N LEU A 394 -18.32 15.23 -6.84
CA LEU A 394 -18.83 14.85 -5.51
C LEU A 394 -19.61 13.53 -5.56
N LYS A 395 -20.18 13.18 -6.71
CA LYS A 395 -20.76 11.87 -6.98
C LYS A 395 -19.80 11.07 -7.86
N LYS A 396 -19.50 9.85 -7.49
CA LYS A 396 -18.63 8.98 -8.29
C LYS A 396 -19.45 7.80 -8.83
N PRO A 397 -19.87 7.83 -10.09
CA PRO A 397 -20.84 6.88 -10.62
C PRO A 397 -20.29 5.47 -10.91
N ASP A 398 -19.00 5.20 -10.70
CA ASP A 398 -18.36 3.95 -11.11
C ASP A 398 -18.12 2.93 -9.98
N GLU A 399 -18.76 3.11 -8.82
CA GLU A 399 -18.62 2.19 -7.70
C GLU A 399 -19.68 1.10 -7.69
N ASN A 400 -19.30 -0.10 -7.26
CA ASN A 400 -20.26 -1.16 -6.97
C ASN A 400 -20.86 -0.93 -5.57
N ILE A 401 -22.18 -1.05 -5.46
CA ILE A 401 -22.90 -0.88 -4.21
C ILE A 401 -23.63 -2.18 -3.83
N TRP A 402 -23.67 -2.46 -2.54
CA TRP A 402 -24.53 -3.52 -2.02
C TRP A 402 -25.96 -3.04 -1.90
N VAL A 403 -26.85 -3.75 -2.58
CA VAL A 403 -28.27 -3.45 -2.56
C VAL A 403 -29.03 -4.66 -2.07
N ASN A 404 -29.90 -4.42 -1.09
CA ASN A 404 -30.85 -5.42 -0.62
C ASN A 404 -32.14 -5.27 -1.44
N PHE A 405 -32.49 -6.30 -2.19
CA PHE A 405 -33.77 -6.41 -2.86
C PHE A 405 -34.68 -7.28 -2.00
N SER A 406 -35.90 -6.81 -1.76
CA SER A 406 -36.94 -7.52 -0.99
C SER A 406 -38.26 -7.62 -1.78
N GLU A 407 -38.15 -7.76 -3.08
CA GLU A 407 -39.28 -7.94 -3.99
C GLU A 407 -39.64 -9.44 -4.14
N LYS A 408 -40.89 -9.73 -4.53
CA LYS A 408 -41.39 -11.11 -4.58
C LYS A 408 -40.54 -12.06 -5.43
N GLU A 409 -39.89 -11.56 -6.48
CA GLU A 409 -39.12 -12.38 -7.42
C GLU A 409 -37.58 -12.30 -7.18
N ILE A 410 -37.13 -11.23 -6.50
CA ILE A 410 -35.72 -10.99 -6.21
C ILE A 410 -35.57 -10.64 -4.73
N ASN A 411 -34.99 -11.57 -3.98
CA ASN A 411 -34.77 -11.38 -2.53
C ASN A 411 -33.30 -11.69 -2.19
N GLY A 412 -32.64 -10.75 -1.52
CA GLY A 412 -31.26 -10.91 -1.07
C GLY A 412 -30.40 -9.67 -1.28
N ASN A 413 -29.12 -9.82 -0.89
CA ASN A 413 -28.11 -8.79 -1.07
C ASN A 413 -27.33 -9.02 -2.35
N PHE A 414 -27.30 -8.03 -3.23
CA PHE A 414 -26.59 -8.09 -4.51
C PHE A 414 -25.57 -6.96 -4.61
N LEU A 415 -24.40 -7.27 -5.16
CA LEU A 415 -23.40 -6.29 -5.51
C LEU A 415 -23.70 -5.81 -6.94
N VAL A 416 -24.19 -4.58 -7.08
CA VAL A 416 -24.57 -4.00 -8.37
C VAL A 416 -23.74 -2.76 -8.67
N LYS A 417 -23.46 -2.51 -9.96
CA LYS A 417 -22.84 -1.25 -10.36
C LYS A 417 -23.83 -0.10 -10.11
N TYR A 418 -23.35 0.97 -9.45
CA TYR A 418 -24.15 2.18 -9.26
C TYR A 418 -24.66 2.70 -10.58
N ASN A 419 -25.98 2.90 -10.68
CA ASN A 419 -26.65 3.48 -11.83
C ASN A 419 -27.89 4.23 -11.34
N GLU A 420 -28.10 5.44 -11.85
CA GLU A 420 -29.28 6.24 -11.51
C GLU A 420 -30.61 5.55 -11.85
N SER A 421 -30.61 4.65 -12.83
CA SER A 421 -31.80 3.85 -13.19
C SER A 421 -32.32 2.97 -12.06
N LEU A 422 -31.46 2.61 -11.07
CA LEU A 422 -31.88 1.86 -9.88
C LEU A 422 -32.96 2.58 -9.07
N ARG A 423 -33.05 3.91 -9.16
CA ARG A 423 -34.05 4.72 -8.48
C ARG A 423 -35.47 4.42 -8.93
N PHE A 424 -35.64 3.96 -10.18
CA PHE A 424 -36.92 3.66 -10.80
C PHE A 424 -37.41 2.25 -10.49
N PHE A 425 -36.63 1.45 -9.77
CA PHE A 425 -36.97 0.05 -9.47
C PHE A 425 -38.07 -0.04 -8.38
N SER A 426 -37.91 0.72 -7.31
CA SER A 426 -38.93 0.83 -6.25
C SER A 426 -38.72 2.11 -5.40
N ASP A 427 -39.75 2.51 -4.63
CA ASP A 427 -39.64 3.67 -3.73
C ASP A 427 -38.57 3.46 -2.66
N SER A 428 -38.46 2.24 -2.12
CA SER A 428 -37.44 1.88 -1.14
C SER A 428 -36.05 2.01 -1.74
N MET A 429 -35.86 1.59 -2.99
CA MET A 429 -34.61 1.73 -3.73
C MET A 429 -34.28 3.20 -3.97
N ASN A 430 -35.24 4.01 -4.37
CA ASN A 430 -35.03 5.44 -4.57
C ASN A 430 -34.57 6.14 -3.29
N GLN A 431 -35.19 5.83 -2.14
CA GLN A 431 -34.78 6.37 -0.83
C GLN A 431 -33.34 5.95 -0.50
N ARG A 432 -33.01 4.68 -0.71
CA ARG A 432 -31.65 4.14 -0.45
C ARG A 432 -30.59 4.80 -1.34
N MET A 433 -30.91 5.00 -2.62
CA MET A 433 -30.02 5.69 -3.55
C MET A 433 -29.81 7.16 -3.17
N LYS A 434 -30.85 7.86 -2.67
CA LYS A 434 -30.70 9.22 -2.12
C LYS A 434 -29.77 9.26 -0.91
N LEU A 435 -29.94 8.34 0.03
CA LEU A 435 -29.04 8.23 1.19
C LEU A 435 -27.60 7.97 0.78
N TYR A 436 -27.40 7.07 -0.18
CA TYR A 436 -26.06 6.78 -0.72
C TYR A 436 -25.43 8.02 -1.35
N ASP A 437 -26.16 8.76 -2.18
CA ASP A 437 -25.68 10.01 -2.77
C ASP A 437 -25.31 11.07 -1.72
N ASN A 438 -26.13 11.21 -0.68
CA ASN A 438 -25.87 12.13 0.43
C ASN A 438 -24.56 11.75 1.14
N GLN A 439 -24.36 10.46 1.41
CA GLN A 439 -23.15 9.95 2.03
C GLN A 439 -21.91 10.19 1.14
N MET A 440 -22.03 9.96 -0.18
CA MET A 440 -20.94 10.24 -1.12
C MET A 440 -20.58 11.72 -1.16
N LYS A 441 -21.57 12.60 -1.16
CA LYS A 441 -21.34 14.05 -1.10
C LYS A 441 -20.65 14.45 0.19
N LEU A 442 -21.08 13.91 1.33
CA LEU A 442 -20.43 14.14 2.63
C LEU A 442 -18.97 13.65 2.63
N ASP A 443 -18.72 12.44 2.15
CA ASP A 443 -17.38 11.86 2.08
C ASP A 443 -16.44 12.69 1.20
N ASN A 444 -16.92 13.18 0.04
CA ASN A 444 -16.11 14.06 -0.82
C ASN A 444 -15.92 15.47 -0.23
N LEU A 445 -16.90 16.00 0.51
CA LEU A 445 -16.71 17.23 1.31
C LEU A 445 -15.64 17.02 2.39
N ASN A 446 -15.62 15.86 3.04
CA ASN A 446 -14.58 15.50 4.01
C ASN A 446 -13.20 15.44 3.33
N VAL A 447 -13.09 14.90 2.11
CA VAL A 447 -11.84 14.92 1.34
C VAL A 447 -11.40 16.35 1.03
N MET A 448 -12.34 17.25 0.65
CA MET A 448 -12.04 18.67 0.48
C MET A 448 -11.56 19.31 1.79
N TYR A 449 -12.24 19.01 2.91
CA TYR A 449 -11.85 19.54 4.22
C TYR A 449 -10.46 19.07 4.63
N VAL A 450 -10.16 17.79 4.46
CA VAL A 450 -8.80 17.25 4.71
C VAL A 450 -7.78 17.99 3.87
N SER A 451 -7.99 18.15 2.55
CA SER A 451 -7.04 18.80 1.65
C SER A 451 -6.78 20.27 2.02
N LEU A 452 -7.83 21.02 2.29
CA LEU A 452 -7.75 22.44 2.62
C LEU A 452 -7.20 22.71 4.04
N SER A 453 -7.34 21.73 4.94
CA SER A 453 -6.86 21.83 6.33
C SER A 453 -5.42 21.35 6.54
N ARG A 454 -4.72 20.87 5.52
CA ARG A 454 -3.29 20.49 5.63
C ARG A 454 -2.36 21.69 5.63
N CYS A 455 -2.84 22.84 5.16
CA CYS A 455 -2.07 24.04 4.98
C CYS A 455 -1.84 24.77 6.30
N ILE A 456 -0.60 25.19 6.54
CA ILE A 456 -0.26 26.06 7.67
C ILE A 456 -0.40 27.54 7.25
N LEU A 457 0.27 27.94 6.16
CA LEU A 457 0.49 29.35 5.80
C LEU A 457 -0.14 29.75 4.48
N GLU A 458 0.09 28.97 3.40
CA GLU A 458 -0.38 29.31 2.06
C GLU A 458 -1.04 28.13 1.34
N ASN A 459 -2.22 28.38 0.79
CA ASN A 459 -2.96 27.39 0.01
C ASN A 459 -3.17 27.89 -1.41
N HIS A 460 -2.72 27.10 -2.41
CA HIS A 460 -2.84 27.43 -3.82
C HIS A 460 -3.75 26.42 -4.50
N ILE A 461 -4.93 26.87 -4.91
CA ILE A 461 -5.98 26.02 -5.48
C ILE A 461 -6.04 26.26 -6.98
N ILE A 462 -6.03 25.20 -7.78
CA ILE A 462 -6.09 25.26 -9.23
C ILE A 462 -7.30 24.43 -9.68
N CYS A 463 -8.19 25.03 -10.47
CA CYS A 463 -9.36 24.41 -11.07
C CYS A 463 -9.36 24.63 -12.57
N GLU A 464 -10.01 23.76 -13.32
CA GLU A 464 -10.30 24.00 -14.73
C GLU A 464 -11.40 25.06 -14.88
N GLU A 465 -11.21 25.99 -15.82
CA GLU A 465 -12.24 26.96 -16.21
C GLU A 465 -13.22 26.33 -17.18
N LYS A 466 -14.27 25.72 -16.65
CA LYS A 466 -15.38 25.15 -17.41
C LYS A 466 -16.71 25.49 -16.76
N GLU A 467 -17.81 25.14 -17.39
CA GLU A 467 -19.09 25.14 -16.71
C GLU A 467 -19.05 24.14 -15.55
N LEU A 468 -18.93 24.69 -14.36
CA LEU A 468 -18.82 23.89 -13.13
C LEU A 468 -20.20 23.82 -12.46
N ASN A 469 -20.68 22.62 -12.19
CA ASN A 469 -21.92 22.40 -11.45
C ASN A 469 -21.63 22.24 -9.94
N GLU A 470 -22.67 22.39 -9.12
CA GLU A 470 -22.58 22.27 -7.67
C GLU A 470 -22.29 20.81 -7.19
N ASP A 471 -22.34 19.83 -8.09
CA ASP A 471 -21.93 18.46 -7.82
C ASP A 471 -20.41 18.26 -8.02
N SER A 472 -19.62 19.31 -8.13
CA SER A 472 -18.15 19.28 -8.20
C SER A 472 -17.50 20.21 -7.18
N SER A 473 -16.28 19.85 -6.72
CA SER A 473 -15.52 20.67 -5.79
C SER A 473 -15.18 22.06 -6.38
N GLY A 474 -14.84 22.11 -7.67
CA GLY A 474 -14.61 23.35 -8.39
C GLY A 474 -15.87 24.21 -8.51
N GLY A 475 -17.03 23.59 -8.73
CA GLY A 475 -18.32 24.29 -8.78
C GLY A 475 -18.71 24.92 -7.44
N LEU A 476 -18.56 24.18 -6.34
CA LEU A 476 -18.76 24.69 -5.00
C LEU A 476 -17.80 25.86 -4.69
N LEU A 477 -16.54 25.76 -5.14
CA LEU A 477 -15.56 26.82 -4.98
C LEU A 477 -15.91 28.05 -5.80
N LYS A 478 -16.30 27.87 -7.06
CA LYS A 478 -16.74 28.98 -7.95
C LYS A 478 -17.96 29.69 -7.39
N SER A 479 -18.99 28.96 -6.97
CA SER A 479 -20.21 29.51 -6.35
C SER A 479 -19.89 30.34 -5.09
N TYR A 480 -19.04 29.84 -4.21
CA TYR A 480 -18.62 30.56 -3.01
C TYR A 480 -17.83 31.85 -3.34
N ILE A 481 -16.87 31.77 -4.25
CA ILE A 481 -16.00 32.89 -4.60
C ILE A 481 -16.76 33.99 -5.34
N THR A 482 -17.65 33.64 -6.27
CA THR A 482 -18.49 34.61 -7.00
C THR A 482 -19.40 35.38 -6.03
N LYS A 483 -20.01 34.72 -5.04
CA LYS A 483 -20.79 35.36 -3.99
C LYS A 483 -19.95 36.31 -3.14
N ARG A 484 -18.69 35.96 -2.84
CA ARG A 484 -17.80 36.76 -1.98
C ARG A 484 -17.22 37.99 -2.68
N PHE A 485 -16.86 37.90 -3.95
CA PHE A 485 -16.12 38.93 -4.67
C PHE A 485 -17.00 39.75 -5.61
N SER A 486 -18.26 39.35 -5.86
CA SER A 486 -19.20 40.02 -6.73
C SER A 486 -18.71 40.30 -8.18
N GLN A 487 -17.58 39.69 -8.56
CA GLN A 487 -16.96 39.81 -9.89
C GLN A 487 -16.40 38.45 -10.31
N GLU A 488 -16.69 38.03 -11.53
CA GLU A 488 -16.03 36.86 -12.11
C GLU A 488 -14.63 37.24 -12.59
N LYS A 489 -13.65 36.49 -12.10
CA LYS A 489 -12.23 36.55 -12.49
C LYS A 489 -11.70 35.13 -12.61
N THR A 490 -10.64 34.98 -13.36
CA THR A 490 -9.92 33.69 -13.44
C THR A 490 -8.94 33.50 -12.27
N PHE A 491 -8.64 34.58 -11.53
CA PHE A 491 -7.70 34.56 -10.43
C PHE A 491 -8.16 35.38 -9.23
N TYR A 492 -8.15 34.75 -8.06
CA TYR A 492 -8.53 35.38 -6.78
C TYR A 492 -7.43 35.21 -5.75
N LYS A 493 -7.31 36.21 -4.87
CA LYS A 493 -6.38 36.21 -3.72
C LYS A 493 -7.13 36.59 -2.44
N ILE A 494 -6.84 35.85 -1.36
CA ILE A 494 -7.32 36.12 -0.01
C ILE A 494 -6.09 36.20 0.90
N GLY A 495 -5.92 37.31 1.60
CA GLY A 495 -4.75 37.55 2.41
C GLY A 495 -3.50 37.93 1.61
N LYS A 496 -2.39 38.13 2.31
CA LYS A 496 -1.11 38.49 1.70
C LYS A 496 -0.06 37.43 1.96
N SER A 497 0.78 37.18 0.97
CA SER A 497 1.96 36.31 1.06
C SER A 497 3.14 37.15 1.60
N GLU A 498 3.09 37.54 2.89
CA GLU A 498 4.09 38.43 3.53
C GLU A 498 5.07 37.66 4.43
N TYR A 499 4.92 36.37 4.56
CA TYR A 499 5.79 35.57 5.42
C TYR A 499 7.17 35.45 4.78
N LYS A 500 8.17 36.04 5.41
CA LYS A 500 9.56 35.67 5.18
C LYS A 500 9.82 34.48 6.08
N PRO A 501 10.15 33.28 5.52
CA PRO A 501 10.62 32.22 6.38
C PRO A 501 11.75 32.80 7.22
N GLU A 502 11.64 32.75 8.54
CA GLU A 502 12.80 32.91 9.38
C GLU A 502 13.79 31.90 8.82
N LEU A 503 14.85 32.39 8.23
CA LEU A 503 16.03 31.60 7.91
C LEU A 503 16.50 31.02 9.24
N SER A 504 15.80 30.02 9.73
CA SER A 504 16.32 29.12 10.73
C SER A 504 17.49 28.39 10.07
N SER A 505 18.58 29.14 9.87
CA SER A 505 19.88 28.57 10.00
C SER A 505 19.98 28.05 11.43
N LYS A 506 19.18 27.05 11.78
CA LYS A 506 19.63 26.06 12.72
C LYS A 506 20.87 25.51 12.03
N LYS A 507 22.01 26.19 12.21
CA LYS A 507 23.30 25.52 12.10
C LYS A 507 23.05 24.23 12.82
N LEU A 508 22.98 23.13 12.05
CA LEU A 508 23.05 21.81 12.62
C LEU A 508 24.19 21.91 13.61
N LYS A 509 23.90 22.01 14.91
CA LYS A 509 24.91 21.82 15.93
C LYS A 509 25.51 20.51 15.49
N LYS A 510 26.78 20.56 15.03
CA LYS A 510 27.54 19.35 14.77
C LYS A 510 27.25 18.49 15.99
N LEU A 511 26.43 17.47 15.83
CA LEU A 511 26.28 16.45 16.85
C LEU A 511 27.71 16.02 17.11
N LYS A 512 28.28 16.38 18.26
CA LYS A 512 29.49 15.76 18.73
C LYS A 512 29.14 14.29 18.66
N LEU A 513 29.84 13.54 17.79
CA LEU A 513 29.84 12.10 17.84
C LEU A 513 30.15 11.80 19.32
N ILE A 514 29.11 11.44 20.06
CA ILE A 514 29.30 10.84 21.36
C ILE A 514 29.94 9.51 21.01
N ASP A 515 31.24 9.40 21.29
CA ASP A 515 31.89 8.11 21.33
C ASP A 515 31.05 7.27 22.29
N LEU A 516 30.18 6.45 21.71
CA LEU A 516 29.50 5.38 22.42
C LEU A 516 30.64 4.44 22.87
N LYS A 517 31.20 4.74 24.03
CA LYS A 517 32.00 3.75 24.73
C LYS A 517 31.10 2.53 24.81
N SER A 518 31.47 1.50 24.05
CA SER A 518 30.77 0.21 24.07
C SER A 518 30.76 -0.27 25.52
N GLY A 519 29.61 -0.05 26.16
CA GLY A 519 29.39 -0.69 27.47
C GLY A 519 29.50 -2.19 27.27
N LYS A 520 30.20 -2.86 28.19
CA LYS A 520 30.50 -4.31 28.16
C LYS A 520 29.27 -5.24 28.06
N ASN A 521 28.09 -4.75 27.70
CA ASN A 521 26.82 -5.51 27.58
C ASN A 521 26.35 -5.76 26.16
N HIS A 522 27.20 -5.65 25.12
CA HIS A 522 26.84 -6.01 23.75
C HIS A 522 26.81 -7.53 23.44
N ASN A 523 26.92 -8.39 24.45
CA ASN A 523 26.85 -9.85 24.26
C ASN A 523 25.44 -10.38 23.98
N SER A 524 24.37 -9.56 24.08
CA SER A 524 23.00 -10.02 23.79
C SER A 524 22.57 -9.86 22.32
N LEU A 525 23.06 -8.84 21.61
CA LEU A 525 22.73 -8.63 20.20
C LEU A 525 23.57 -9.48 19.23
N ASN A 526 24.82 -9.80 19.58
CA ASN A 526 25.65 -10.73 18.82
C ASN A 526 25.14 -12.19 18.86
N LYS A 527 24.23 -12.55 19.76
CA LYS A 527 23.55 -13.86 19.72
C LYS A 527 22.60 -14.04 18.55
N TYR A 528 22.09 -12.94 17.97
CA TYR A 528 21.19 -12.97 16.81
C TYR A 528 21.89 -12.84 15.45
N TYR A 529 23.19 -12.47 15.42
CA TYR A 529 23.97 -12.27 14.21
C TYR A 529 25.11 -13.28 14.02
N ASN A 530 25.05 -14.45 14.66
CA ASN A 530 26.00 -15.51 14.34
C ASN A 530 25.72 -16.06 12.95
N SER A 531 26.54 -15.66 11.98
CA SER A 531 26.58 -16.19 10.61
C SER A 531 26.61 -17.73 10.56
N ASP A 532 27.27 -18.37 11.54
CA ASP A 532 27.34 -19.83 11.64
C ASP A 532 25.99 -20.51 11.96
N LYS A 533 25.08 -19.85 12.69
CA LYS A 533 23.74 -20.40 12.93
C LYS A 533 22.81 -20.26 11.73
N ARG A 534 22.95 -19.20 10.92
CA ARG A 534 22.21 -19.08 9.66
C ARG A 534 22.69 -20.07 8.62
N LEU A 535 23.99 -20.25 8.49
CA LEU A 535 24.59 -21.24 7.60
C LEU A 535 24.18 -22.67 7.99
N SER A 536 24.15 -23.00 9.27
CA SER A 536 23.72 -24.31 9.76
C SER A 536 22.21 -24.55 9.61
N SER A 537 21.38 -23.53 9.77
CA SER A 537 19.93 -23.61 9.55
C SER A 537 19.59 -23.77 8.06
N ASN A 538 20.25 -23.00 7.19
CA ASN A 538 20.06 -23.14 5.74
C ASN A 538 20.56 -24.51 5.25
N PHE A 539 21.69 -24.99 5.72
CA PHE A 539 22.18 -26.32 5.37
C PHE A 539 21.20 -27.42 5.79
N GLY A 540 20.62 -27.31 7.00
CA GLY A 540 19.62 -28.23 7.50
C GLY A 540 18.40 -28.29 6.59
N ASN A 541 17.83 -27.14 6.23
CA ASN A 541 16.66 -27.07 5.34
C ASN A 541 16.95 -27.64 3.94
N ILE A 542 18.10 -27.28 3.37
CA ILE A 542 18.50 -27.82 2.05
C ILE A 542 18.69 -29.33 2.10
N PHE A 543 19.30 -29.85 3.18
CA PHE A 543 19.48 -31.30 3.36
C PHE A 543 18.13 -32.02 3.47
N HIS A 544 17.17 -31.47 4.25
CA HIS A 544 15.82 -32.03 4.34
C HIS A 544 15.12 -32.04 2.98
N ASN A 545 15.15 -30.93 2.23
CA ASN A 545 14.55 -30.84 0.91
C ASN A 545 15.15 -31.86 -0.06
N ILE A 546 16.46 -32.08 -0.05
CA ILE A 546 17.10 -33.09 -0.90
C ILE A 546 16.68 -34.50 -0.46
N MET A 547 16.63 -34.77 0.85
CA MET A 547 16.23 -36.08 1.36
C MET A 547 14.75 -36.39 1.16
N SER A 548 13.88 -35.37 1.08
CA SER A 548 12.45 -35.53 0.75
C SER A 548 12.22 -35.94 -0.71
N GLU A 549 13.11 -35.59 -1.63
CA GLU A 549 13.04 -36.00 -3.03
C GLU A 549 13.66 -37.39 -3.28
N ILE A 550 14.45 -37.93 -2.31
CA ILE A 550 15.09 -39.23 -2.43
C ILE A 550 14.19 -40.33 -1.81
N GLU A 551 13.53 -41.11 -2.60
CA GLU A 551 12.79 -42.30 -2.14
C GLU A 551 13.72 -43.48 -1.95
N TYR A 552 14.60 -43.71 -2.94
CA TYR A 552 15.47 -44.91 -3.01
C TYR A 552 16.93 -44.50 -3.21
N LYS A 553 17.86 -45.32 -2.71
CA LYS A 553 19.29 -45.06 -2.74
C LYS A 553 19.85 -44.65 -4.11
N HIS A 554 19.37 -45.28 -5.20
CA HIS A 554 19.89 -45.00 -6.55
C HIS A 554 19.52 -43.64 -7.10
N GLN A 555 18.57 -42.91 -6.50
CA GLN A 555 18.16 -41.56 -6.90
C GLN A 555 19.07 -40.49 -6.32
N SER A 556 19.86 -40.80 -5.27
CA SER A 556 20.58 -39.81 -4.50
C SER A 556 21.56 -38.99 -5.33
N ASP A 557 22.37 -39.64 -6.19
CA ASP A 557 23.33 -38.91 -7.02
C ASP A 557 22.64 -38.00 -8.05
N TYR A 558 21.51 -38.43 -8.58
CA TYR A 558 20.73 -37.65 -9.54
C TYR A 558 20.16 -36.39 -8.85
N VAL A 559 19.49 -36.54 -7.73
CA VAL A 559 18.86 -35.40 -7.00
C VAL A 559 19.92 -34.42 -6.52
N ILE A 560 21.02 -34.90 -5.91
CA ILE A 560 22.10 -34.02 -5.43
C ILE A 560 22.78 -33.26 -6.58
N ASN A 561 22.96 -33.93 -7.75
CA ASN A 561 23.49 -33.28 -8.94
C ASN A 561 22.53 -32.25 -9.52
N ASP A 562 21.23 -32.50 -9.48
CA ASP A 562 20.21 -31.55 -9.93
C ASP A 562 20.26 -30.26 -9.09
N TYR A 563 20.29 -30.36 -7.76
CA TYR A 563 20.43 -29.20 -6.86
C TYR A 563 21.73 -28.42 -7.10
N PHE A 564 22.81 -29.12 -7.42
CA PHE A 564 24.08 -28.49 -7.76
C PHE A 564 24.01 -27.78 -9.13
N ASN A 565 23.44 -28.41 -10.14
CA ASN A 565 23.30 -27.84 -11.49
C ASN A 565 22.36 -26.64 -11.51
N ARG A 566 21.34 -26.63 -10.64
CA ARG A 566 20.43 -25.49 -10.41
C ARG A 566 21.05 -24.37 -9.59
N GLY A 567 22.31 -24.53 -9.12
CA GLY A 567 23.00 -23.49 -8.34
C GLY A 567 22.51 -23.32 -6.91
N ILE A 568 21.64 -24.21 -6.41
CA ILE A 568 21.07 -24.17 -5.05
C ILE A 568 22.14 -24.51 -4.01
N ILE A 569 23.08 -25.39 -4.35
CA ILE A 569 24.20 -25.78 -3.50
C ILE A 569 25.53 -25.58 -4.23
N ASN A 570 26.53 -25.12 -3.50
CA ASN A 570 27.89 -24.99 -4.04
C ASN A 570 28.68 -26.32 -3.99
N LYS A 571 29.86 -26.37 -4.59
CA LYS A 571 30.70 -27.57 -4.68
C LYS A 571 31.06 -28.17 -3.29
N LYS A 572 31.26 -27.33 -2.28
CA LYS A 572 31.59 -27.75 -0.90
C LYS A 572 30.34 -28.36 -0.23
N GLU A 573 29.20 -27.69 -0.35
CA GLU A 573 27.93 -28.18 0.19
C GLU A 573 27.49 -29.47 -0.48
N LYS A 574 27.64 -29.59 -1.80
CA LYS A 574 27.39 -30.84 -2.54
C LYS A 574 28.19 -32.01 -1.94
N SER A 575 29.48 -31.83 -1.69
CA SER A 575 30.31 -32.85 -1.09
C SER A 575 29.86 -33.22 0.35
N GLN A 576 29.50 -32.23 1.15
CA GLN A 576 29.01 -32.44 2.52
C GLN A 576 27.66 -33.16 2.54
N ILE A 577 26.72 -32.74 1.69
CA ILE A 577 25.38 -33.34 1.57
C ILE A 577 25.51 -34.79 1.09
N LYS A 578 26.34 -35.02 0.06
CA LYS A 578 26.58 -36.38 -0.46
C LYS A 578 27.13 -37.29 0.62
N ASN A 579 28.15 -36.86 1.34
CA ASN A 579 28.74 -37.64 2.43
C ASN A 579 27.70 -37.95 3.53
N SER A 580 26.88 -36.96 3.92
CA SER A 580 25.86 -37.17 4.95
C SER A 580 24.76 -38.12 4.48
N ALA A 581 24.28 -37.96 3.21
CA ALA A 581 23.29 -38.87 2.63
C ALA A 581 23.83 -40.30 2.50
N ASP A 582 25.07 -40.47 2.04
CA ASP A 582 25.73 -41.77 1.93
C ASP A 582 25.90 -42.44 3.30
N LEU A 583 26.24 -41.71 4.34
CA LEU A 583 26.33 -42.22 5.71
C LEU A 583 24.96 -42.77 6.17
N ILE A 584 23.89 -42.06 5.94
CA ILE A 584 22.54 -42.49 6.31
C ILE A 584 22.10 -43.73 5.47
N MET A 585 22.27 -43.69 4.16
CA MET A 585 21.80 -44.73 3.26
C MET A 585 22.65 -46.01 3.31
N ASN A 586 23.89 -45.95 3.77
CA ASN A 586 24.78 -47.12 3.95
C ASN A 586 24.82 -47.62 5.38
N HIS A 587 24.18 -46.92 6.35
CA HIS A 587 24.17 -47.35 7.73
C HIS A 587 23.50 -48.74 7.87
N SER A 588 24.11 -49.66 8.60
CA SER A 588 23.67 -51.08 8.70
C SER A 588 22.19 -51.24 9.08
N CYS A 589 21.66 -50.37 9.94
CA CYS A 589 20.28 -50.41 10.38
C CYS A 589 19.31 -49.69 9.42
N LEU A 590 19.79 -48.69 8.63
CA LEU A 590 18.94 -47.79 7.84
C LEU A 590 18.89 -48.15 6.34
N GLN A 591 19.95 -48.80 5.81
CA GLN A 591 20.04 -49.11 4.38
C GLN A 591 18.81 -49.86 3.82
N ARG A 592 18.21 -50.72 4.66
CA ARG A 592 17.00 -51.48 4.29
C ARG A 592 15.81 -50.59 3.94
N PHE A 593 15.71 -49.39 4.47
CA PHE A 593 14.59 -48.48 4.26
C PHE A 593 14.68 -47.73 2.92
N PHE A 594 15.84 -47.70 2.28
CA PHE A 594 16.08 -47.10 0.98
C PHE A 594 16.07 -48.12 -0.18
N SER A 595 15.49 -49.31 0.03
CA SER A 595 15.38 -50.35 -0.95
C SER A 595 14.14 -50.21 -1.84
N LYS A 596 14.27 -50.44 -3.14
CA LYS A 596 13.14 -50.48 -4.10
C LYS A 596 12.02 -51.49 -3.76
N LYS A 597 12.26 -52.40 -2.83
CA LYS A 597 11.28 -53.37 -2.38
C LYS A 597 10.24 -52.83 -1.42
N ASN A 598 10.45 -51.63 -0.92
CA ASN A 598 9.57 -50.95 0.03
C ASN A 598 8.68 -49.93 -0.69
N ILE A 599 7.52 -49.63 -0.09
CA ILE A 599 6.71 -48.49 -0.47
C ILE A 599 7.14 -47.35 0.45
N VAL A 600 7.56 -46.22 -0.12
CA VAL A 600 8.11 -45.08 0.59
C VAL A 600 7.25 -43.88 0.33
N TYR A 601 6.96 -43.10 1.39
CA TYR A 601 6.31 -41.82 1.31
C TYR A 601 7.19 -40.78 2.07
N ASN A 602 7.58 -39.74 1.39
CA ASN A 602 8.32 -38.63 2.00
C ASN A 602 7.36 -37.47 2.29
N GLU A 603 7.50 -36.84 3.46
CA GLU A 603 6.73 -35.64 3.88
C GLU A 603 5.22 -35.76 3.65
N ARG A 604 4.63 -36.93 3.90
CA ARG A 604 3.19 -37.16 3.76
C ARG A 604 2.51 -37.02 5.11
N GLU A 605 1.38 -36.32 5.10
CA GLU A 605 0.53 -36.18 6.27
C GLU A 605 0.00 -37.54 6.75
N VAL A 606 0.16 -37.81 8.03
CA VAL A 606 -0.41 -38.96 8.72
C VAL A 606 -1.40 -38.46 9.74
N PHE A 607 -2.66 -38.83 9.56
CA PHE A 607 -3.74 -38.49 10.46
C PHE A 607 -3.81 -39.47 11.65
N ILE A 608 -3.74 -38.94 12.84
CA ILE A 608 -3.87 -39.69 14.09
C ILE A 608 -5.18 -39.26 14.77
N PRO A 609 -6.21 -40.11 14.81
CA PRO A 609 -7.46 -39.77 15.49
C PRO A 609 -7.23 -39.44 17.00
N PRO A 610 -8.00 -38.51 17.64
CA PRO A 610 -9.13 -37.83 17.00
C PRO A 610 -8.78 -36.65 16.11
N ASP A 611 -7.69 -35.85 16.35
CA ASP A 611 -7.49 -34.58 15.64
C ASP A 611 -6.01 -34.21 15.44
N LYS A 612 -5.10 -35.18 15.47
CA LYS A 612 -3.66 -34.88 15.36
C LYS A 612 -3.17 -35.26 13.96
N VAL A 613 -2.53 -34.33 13.28
CA VAL A 613 -1.79 -34.56 12.02
C VAL A 613 -0.31 -34.48 12.32
N ILE A 614 0.45 -35.45 11.81
CA ILE A 614 1.92 -35.43 11.84
C ILE A 614 2.45 -35.57 10.41
N ILE A 615 3.59 -34.96 10.13
CA ILE A 615 4.26 -35.01 8.83
C ILE A 615 5.67 -35.56 9.07
N PRO A 616 5.87 -36.90 8.97
CA PRO A 616 7.18 -37.49 9.08
C PRO A 616 8.04 -37.19 7.84
N ASP A 617 9.36 -37.01 8.02
CA ASP A 617 10.29 -36.83 6.90
C ASP A 617 10.22 -38.03 5.92
N LYS A 618 10.12 -39.26 6.44
CA LYS A 618 9.98 -40.46 5.63
C LYS A 618 9.18 -41.56 6.33
N THR A 619 8.17 -42.10 5.66
CA THR A 619 7.41 -43.28 6.11
C THR A 619 7.68 -44.44 5.16
N VAL A 620 8.07 -45.60 5.69
CA VAL A 620 8.48 -46.79 4.92
C VAL A 620 7.61 -47.96 5.31
N PHE A 621 6.93 -48.55 4.31
CA PHE A 621 6.18 -49.77 4.43
C PHE A 621 7.00 -50.91 3.85
N THR A 622 7.32 -51.91 4.68
CA THR A 622 8.10 -53.08 4.26
C THR A 622 7.19 -54.16 3.73
N SER A 623 7.75 -55.13 3.00
CA SER A 623 7.04 -56.30 2.51
C SER A 623 6.41 -57.17 3.61
N LYS A 624 6.87 -57.02 4.87
CA LYS A 624 6.32 -57.69 6.05
C LYS A 624 5.17 -56.94 6.72
N LYS A 625 4.65 -55.90 6.09
CA LYS A 625 3.61 -54.99 6.60
C LYS A 625 4.03 -54.17 7.83
N ASP A 626 5.34 -54.14 8.15
CA ASP A 626 5.84 -53.23 9.20
C ASP A 626 5.95 -51.81 8.64
N VAL A 627 5.60 -50.81 9.46
CA VAL A 627 5.70 -49.40 9.14
C VAL A 627 6.80 -48.79 9.98
N PHE A 628 7.73 -48.06 9.34
CA PHE A 628 8.82 -47.36 9.99
C PHE A 628 8.74 -45.90 9.64
N ILE A 629 8.97 -45.02 10.66
CA ILE A 629 9.03 -43.57 10.53
C ILE A 629 10.48 -43.17 10.74
N LEU A 630 11.02 -42.40 9.80
CA LEU A 630 12.34 -41.79 9.93
C LEU A 630 12.19 -40.26 9.94
N ASP A 631 12.91 -39.61 10.84
CA ASP A 631 12.97 -38.18 10.97
C ASP A 631 14.45 -37.75 10.97
N TYR A 632 14.82 -36.85 10.05
CA TYR A 632 16.22 -36.42 9.87
C TYR A 632 16.51 -35.24 10.75
N LYS A 633 17.58 -35.30 11.55
CA LYS A 633 18.00 -34.16 12.38
C LYS A 633 19.43 -33.77 12.05
N THR A 634 19.57 -32.53 11.57
CA THR A 634 20.87 -31.91 11.30
C THR A 634 21.28 -31.06 12.48
N GLY A 635 22.40 -31.39 13.12
CA GLY A 635 22.94 -30.64 14.25
C GLY A 635 23.29 -31.48 15.49
N LYS A 636 23.59 -30.80 16.60
CA LYS A 636 23.93 -31.49 17.86
C LYS A 636 22.71 -32.12 18.53
N ARG A 637 22.83 -33.31 19.03
CA ARG A 637 21.78 -34.03 19.76
C ARG A 637 21.32 -33.24 20.98
N ILE A 638 20.01 -32.94 21.06
CA ILE A 638 19.38 -32.27 22.22
C ILE A 638 18.21 -33.10 22.73
N LYS A 639 17.87 -32.97 24.03
CA LYS A 639 16.78 -33.75 24.68
C LYS A 639 15.42 -33.55 23.97
N ALA A 640 15.18 -32.37 23.40
CA ALA A 640 13.94 -32.08 22.67
C ALA A 640 13.74 -32.98 21.45
N HIS A 641 14.79 -33.49 20.80
CA HIS A 641 14.69 -34.41 19.67
C HIS A 641 14.10 -35.77 20.03
N GLN A 642 14.20 -36.19 21.34
CA GLN A 642 13.62 -37.44 21.81
C GLN A 642 12.11 -37.36 22.07
N ASN A 643 11.58 -36.18 22.26
CA ASN A 643 10.15 -35.96 22.50
C ASN A 643 9.32 -35.77 21.22
N GLN A 644 9.98 -35.74 20.06
CA GLN A 644 9.32 -35.65 18.74
C GLN A 644 9.01 -36.99 18.08
N ILE A 645 9.67 -38.06 18.54
CA ILE A 645 9.47 -39.44 18.12
C ILE A 645 8.51 -40.11 19.09
#